data_dcc9f3391794de2b263f5072b20b67e1
#
_entry.id   dcc9f3391794de2b263f5072b20b67e1
#
_cell.length_a   1.000
_cell.length_b   1.000
_cell.length_c   1.000
_cell.angle_alpha   90.00
_cell.angle_beta   90.00
_cell.angle_gamma   90.00
#
_symmetry.space_group_name_H-M   'P 1'
#
loop_
_entity.id
_entity.type
_entity.pdbx_description
1 polymer ?
#
loop_
_entity_poly.entity_id
_entity_poly.type
_entity_poly.pdbx_seq_one_letter_code
_entity_poly.pdbx_strand_id
1 'polypeptide(L)'
;MKKQVSLLTLTAALLLGACSTYEEVPATSGDGATAVGFLADIAPREQSRADINVDFGTGLTGTWNGEDKLGVLANDFSKLLQFTYTTDSKAFTGSLFGSAGTWAYRAFYPHNGNATVSGTTVTVPFSALRTQNGNKYNSEFDIMAADAITHNNAKPGKTPEGNAVKFNLHRITSILALKLQGGAASEKIASVMLTSKKPIASEKLTFTVPSDPNAAYDPSAINPTLVAEGTSATGSPISINSEHITVTYADGTAPSADYSETFFNVLPDDSYGDLTFSACTDKGNAASFTIPRTKPVVANWVYTVDQTASFTKAAAPTVKWIGHEDLTTPVELAESGNSANIRVSAPGGIKSMQVDITSAPLATLLPAVGLAESMDLTSPATEEMASMLAQLGFPTPAQLLNQQHVYLQIGGLIDMLAQVCAEMTETTNSDFKFTVTDNAGQKTVITLKYVKTVAPAITYNNDADLWANTASFTLSNIPADATSVSVQYKKSTASDTKWQTAEITGNNTKAEIKPDWGTQFTAADWTTPNSVQPFWRITEGTGVFANNTYDYKLTVDGTEYKGQFTTKTDQIIPEGNMENTALPCFILQNASKTSETWGSGNNKVLSECWLCQTDTYTFNAITSKCAKLTTQTQSTIRKKVLAAGNLFYGQFAQNGTGGDVRFGQKYPWTARPKALQLTYKASVGTVNYVNSIQKIAASQPDYARIFIAIVDWNSRHTVTSKTNLTGTTVTVSGAWDPETATNPGEGEIIGYGSFWIKQGETDWQTLEIPINFYNKKNKPQAENISLVISCTCNAYGDYMNGCSDNVMYVDDFKWVY
;
A
#
# COMPACT_ATOMS: atom_id res chain seq x y z
N MET A 1 -2.21 -3.88 -11.51
CA MET A 1 -3.52 -3.37 -11.97
C MET A 1 -4.72 -4.24 -11.56
N LYS A 2 -4.80 -5.56 -11.82
CA LYS A 2 -5.96 -6.38 -11.40
C LYS A 2 -6.10 -6.56 -9.87
N LYS A 3 -5.02 -6.58 -9.08
CA LYS A 3 -5.04 -6.63 -7.61
C LYS A 3 -5.44 -5.29 -6.97
N GLN A 4 -5.07 -4.17 -7.57
CA GLN A 4 -5.47 -2.84 -7.11
C GLN A 4 -6.97 -2.58 -7.26
N VAL A 5 -7.60 -3.13 -8.31
CA VAL A 5 -9.05 -3.06 -8.49
C VAL A 5 -9.79 -3.90 -7.43
N SER A 6 -9.19 -5.03 -6.98
CA SER A 6 -9.77 -5.85 -5.90
C SER A 6 -9.68 -5.17 -4.52
N LEU A 7 -8.64 -4.36 -4.27
CA LEU A 7 -8.50 -3.59 -3.04
C LEU A 7 -9.48 -2.40 -3.01
N LEU A 8 -9.69 -1.73 -4.14
CA LEU A 8 -10.71 -0.67 -4.26
C LEU A 8 -12.14 -1.19 -4.04
N THR A 9 -12.45 -2.41 -4.50
CA THR A 9 -13.76 -3.03 -4.25
C THR A 9 -13.95 -3.47 -2.80
N LEU A 10 -12.88 -3.85 -2.10
CA LEU A 10 -12.96 -4.20 -0.67
C LEU A 10 -13.12 -2.94 0.21
N THR A 11 -12.43 -1.85 -0.12
CA THR A 11 -12.58 -0.56 0.58
C THR A 11 -13.98 0.04 0.35
N ALA A 12 -14.52 -0.06 -0.87
CA ALA A 12 -15.88 0.37 -1.17
C ALA A 12 -16.94 -0.49 -0.46
N ALA A 13 -16.68 -1.79 -0.27
CA ALA A 13 -17.60 -2.68 0.44
C ALA A 13 -17.62 -2.45 1.96
N LEU A 14 -16.48 -2.02 2.56
CA LEU A 14 -16.40 -1.62 3.96
C LEU A 14 -17.05 -0.25 4.22
N LEU A 15 -17.07 0.63 3.22
CA LEU A 15 -17.68 1.95 3.30
C LEU A 15 -19.22 1.93 3.08
N LEU A 16 -19.77 0.87 2.45
CA LEU A 16 -21.21 0.73 2.20
C LEU A 16 -21.98 0.08 3.35
N GLY A 17 -21.31 -0.41 4.39
CA GLY A 17 -21.94 -1.09 5.52
C GLY A 17 -22.52 -0.19 6.62
N ALA A 18 -22.32 1.14 6.57
CA ALA A 18 -22.71 2.08 7.64
C ALA A 18 -23.86 3.02 7.28
N CYS A 19 -24.47 2.90 6.10
CA CYS A 19 -25.71 3.62 5.79
C CYS A 19 -26.91 2.77 6.18
N SER A 20 -27.35 2.86 7.42
CA SER A 20 -28.73 2.57 7.73
C SER A 20 -29.56 3.76 7.23
N THR A 21 -30.04 3.67 6.00
CA THR A 21 -31.13 4.51 5.53
C THR A 21 -32.35 4.23 6.43
N TYR A 22 -32.67 5.18 7.28
CA TYR A 22 -34.02 5.25 7.79
C TYR A 22 -34.94 5.51 6.60
N GLU A 23 -35.61 4.48 6.14
CA GLU A 23 -36.79 4.70 5.31
C GLU A 23 -37.79 5.47 6.18
N GLU A 24 -38.03 6.75 5.86
CA GLU A 24 -39.33 7.35 6.18
C GLU A 24 -40.36 6.42 5.55
N VAL A 25 -41.04 5.66 6.42
CA VAL A 25 -42.20 4.91 5.99
C VAL A 25 -43.19 5.97 5.51
N PRO A 26 -43.52 6.05 4.22
CA PRO A 26 -44.53 6.96 3.75
C PRO A 26 -45.79 6.68 4.58
N ALA A 27 -46.49 7.70 5.02
CA ALA A 27 -47.79 7.56 5.64
C ALA A 27 -48.73 6.87 4.65
N THR A 28 -48.67 5.53 4.64
CA THR A 28 -49.67 4.76 3.94
C THR A 28 -50.94 4.93 4.73
N SER A 29 -51.89 5.61 4.17
CA SER A 29 -53.31 5.62 4.58
C SER A 29 -53.82 4.18 4.52
N GLY A 30 -53.45 3.38 5.54
CA GLY A 30 -54.02 2.07 5.75
C GLY A 30 -55.31 2.26 6.51
N ASP A 31 -56.35 1.57 6.11
CA ASP A 31 -57.64 1.52 6.80
C ASP A 31 -57.45 1.32 8.31
N GLY A 32 -57.85 2.32 9.13
CA GLY A 32 -57.84 2.26 10.59
C GLY A 32 -57.01 3.34 11.31
N ALA A 33 -56.32 4.23 10.61
CA ALA A 33 -55.64 5.37 11.27
C ALA A 33 -56.63 6.45 11.63
N THR A 34 -56.64 6.85 12.91
CA THR A 34 -57.47 7.95 13.42
C THR A 34 -56.64 9.19 13.63
N ALA A 35 -57.00 10.31 13.03
CA ALA A 35 -56.39 11.61 13.31
C ALA A 35 -56.71 12.01 14.76
N VAL A 36 -55.68 12.37 15.53
CA VAL A 36 -55.77 12.67 16.96
C VAL A 36 -55.02 13.96 17.26
N GLY A 37 -55.55 14.71 18.18
CA GLY A 37 -54.91 15.88 18.76
C GLY A 37 -54.66 15.68 20.26
N PHE A 38 -53.40 15.89 20.69
CA PHE A 38 -53.07 15.95 22.14
C PHE A 38 -52.82 17.38 22.56
N LEU A 39 -53.29 17.71 23.75
CA LEU A 39 -52.93 18.97 24.43
C LEU A 39 -51.68 18.72 25.28
N ALA A 40 -50.87 19.73 25.46
CA ALA A 40 -49.73 19.64 26.36
C ALA A 40 -49.47 20.99 27.04
N ASP A 41 -49.36 20.93 28.36
CA ASP A 41 -48.91 22.05 29.20
C ASP A 41 -47.56 21.72 29.78
N ILE A 42 -46.70 22.72 29.97
CA ILE A 42 -45.47 22.61 30.73
C ILE A 42 -45.81 22.80 32.22
N ALA A 43 -45.40 21.85 33.05
CA ALA A 43 -45.64 21.91 34.50
C ALA A 43 -45.05 23.21 35.06
N PRO A 44 -45.83 23.88 35.96
CA PRO A 44 -45.38 25.13 36.54
C PRO A 44 -44.08 24.93 37.33
N ARG A 45 -43.25 25.93 37.29
CA ARG A 45 -41.96 25.98 37.98
C ARG A 45 -42.19 25.96 39.50
N GLU A 46 -41.46 25.09 40.21
CA GLU A 46 -41.36 25.23 41.67
C GLU A 46 -40.53 26.47 42.01
N GLN A 47 -41.09 27.40 42.73
CA GLN A 47 -40.39 28.59 43.21
C GLN A 47 -39.45 28.20 44.33
N SER A 48 -38.19 28.30 44.13
CA SER A 48 -37.16 28.17 45.18
C SER A 48 -36.84 29.53 45.83
N ARG A 49 -36.83 29.52 47.15
CA ARG A 49 -36.24 30.55 47.96
C ARG A 49 -34.81 30.20 48.26
N ALA A 50 -33.85 30.64 47.45
CA ALA A 50 -32.45 30.60 47.86
C ALA A 50 -31.64 31.58 47.05
N ASP A 51 -30.87 32.40 47.73
CA ASP A 51 -29.95 33.47 47.39
C ASP A 51 -28.93 33.17 46.29
N ILE A 52 -29.38 33.15 45.08
CA ILE A 52 -28.66 33.53 43.91
C ILE A 52 -29.57 34.56 43.25
N ASN A 53 -29.11 35.77 42.99
CA ASN A 53 -29.88 36.79 42.30
C ASN A 53 -30.25 36.27 40.89
N VAL A 54 -31.39 35.66 40.80
CA VAL A 54 -31.96 35.13 39.57
C VAL A 54 -33.23 35.89 39.32
N ASP A 55 -33.11 37.03 38.68
CA ASP A 55 -34.30 37.78 38.25
C ASP A 55 -34.70 37.25 36.87
N PHE A 56 -35.75 36.45 36.87
CA PHE A 56 -36.43 36.10 35.62
C PHE A 56 -37.39 37.23 35.27
N GLY A 57 -36.93 38.14 34.44
CA GLY A 57 -37.85 38.90 33.59
C GLY A 57 -38.75 37.90 32.86
N THR A 58 -40.01 37.96 33.11
CA THR A 58 -41.22 37.46 32.44
C THR A 58 -41.01 36.82 31.08
N GLY A 59 -40.40 35.66 30.94
CA GLY A 59 -40.08 35.37 29.55
C GLY A 59 -39.80 33.99 29.05
N LEU A 60 -39.83 32.92 29.82
CA LEU A 60 -39.94 31.58 29.28
C LEU A 60 -41.36 31.05 29.48
N THR A 61 -42.33 31.77 28.97
CA THR A 61 -43.70 31.27 28.81
C THR A 61 -43.67 30.32 27.64
N GLY A 62 -43.77 29.02 27.91
CA GLY A 62 -43.77 27.99 26.87
C GLY A 62 -45.03 28.14 26.03
N THR A 63 -44.92 28.86 24.94
CA THR A 63 -45.91 28.86 23.87
C THR A 63 -45.36 27.96 22.75
N TRP A 64 -46.12 26.91 22.49
CA TRP A 64 -45.79 25.99 21.38
C TRP A 64 -45.89 26.71 20.04
N ASN A 65 -45.03 26.34 19.15
CA ASN A 65 -45.00 26.83 17.75
C ASN A 65 -45.17 25.67 16.76
N GLY A 66 -45.42 25.96 15.51
CA GLY A 66 -45.68 24.93 14.48
C GLY A 66 -44.50 24.01 14.17
N GLU A 67 -43.31 24.24 14.73
CA GLU A 67 -42.14 23.38 14.57
C GLU A 67 -41.97 22.40 15.74
N ASP A 68 -42.69 22.64 16.85
CA ASP A 68 -42.62 21.79 18.03
C ASP A 68 -43.22 20.41 17.78
N LYS A 69 -42.50 19.38 18.22
CA LYS A 69 -42.88 17.98 18.04
C LYS A 69 -42.85 17.23 19.34
N LEU A 70 -43.92 16.47 19.59
CA LEU A 70 -44.08 15.62 20.75
C LEU A 70 -43.92 14.17 20.39
N GLY A 71 -43.08 13.43 21.09
CA GLY A 71 -42.99 11.96 20.97
C GLY A 71 -44.05 11.31 21.86
N VAL A 72 -44.91 10.49 21.31
CA VAL A 72 -45.94 9.77 22.03
C VAL A 72 -45.77 8.27 21.89
N LEU A 73 -45.88 7.58 23.04
CA LEU A 73 -45.91 6.14 23.15
C LEU A 73 -47.33 5.75 23.63
N ALA A 74 -48.00 4.95 22.81
CA ALA A 74 -49.37 4.51 23.11
C ALA A 74 -49.43 2.99 23.31
N ASN A 75 -50.21 2.52 24.26
CA ASN A 75 -50.47 1.12 24.61
C ASN A 75 -49.20 0.31 24.92
N ASP A 76 -48.71 -0.54 24.01
CA ASP A 76 -47.60 -1.47 24.22
C ASP A 76 -46.22 -0.79 24.30
N PHE A 77 -46.19 0.53 24.05
CA PHE A 77 -44.94 1.32 24.06
C PHE A 77 -43.83 0.83 23.14
N SER A 78 -44.16 -0.03 22.18
CA SER A 78 -43.17 -0.59 21.24
C SER A 78 -42.90 0.34 20.07
N LYS A 79 -43.80 1.30 19.83
CA LYS A 79 -43.73 2.21 18.68
C LYS A 79 -43.79 3.68 19.11
N LEU A 80 -42.78 4.42 18.77
CA LEU A 80 -42.71 5.86 18.93
C LEU A 80 -43.45 6.56 17.79
N LEU A 81 -44.35 7.48 18.14
CA LEU A 81 -45.17 8.25 17.22
C LEU A 81 -44.89 9.74 17.36
N GLN A 82 -44.72 10.44 16.24
CA GLN A 82 -44.52 11.88 16.20
C GLN A 82 -45.85 12.62 16.08
N PHE A 83 -46.03 13.65 16.91
CA PHE A 83 -47.12 14.59 16.83
C PHE A 83 -46.58 16.00 16.70
N THR A 84 -47.02 16.76 15.72
CA THR A 84 -46.59 18.12 15.45
C THR A 84 -47.59 19.13 15.95
N TYR A 85 -47.13 20.21 16.59
CA TYR A 85 -48.02 21.26 17.05
C TYR A 85 -48.68 22.01 15.90
N THR A 86 -49.95 22.21 15.97
CA THR A 86 -50.75 22.93 14.96
C THR A 86 -51.35 24.16 15.61
N THR A 87 -51.00 25.35 15.14
CA THR A 87 -51.44 26.64 15.71
C THR A 87 -52.92 26.83 15.62
N ASP A 88 -53.59 26.35 14.59
CA ASP A 88 -55.03 26.46 14.39
C ASP A 88 -55.82 25.63 15.38
N SER A 89 -55.40 24.43 15.69
CA SER A 89 -56.04 23.55 16.66
C SER A 89 -55.51 23.73 18.08
N LYS A 90 -54.40 24.45 18.24
CA LYS A 90 -53.64 24.58 19.51
C LYS A 90 -53.33 23.22 20.15
N ALA A 91 -53.03 22.22 19.31
CA ALA A 91 -52.83 20.85 19.73
C ALA A 91 -51.67 20.21 18.92
N PHE A 92 -51.03 19.20 19.50
CA PHE A 92 -50.12 18.32 18.79
C PHE A 92 -50.92 17.28 17.99
N THR A 93 -50.89 17.37 16.70
CA THR A 93 -51.69 16.55 15.79
C THR A 93 -50.85 15.46 15.11
N GLY A 94 -51.44 14.27 14.96
CA GLY A 94 -50.84 13.08 14.34
C GLY A 94 -51.87 11.96 14.17
N SER A 95 -51.42 10.75 13.97
CA SER A 95 -52.30 9.59 13.77
C SER A 95 -52.01 8.48 14.77
N LEU A 96 -53.08 7.89 15.33
CA LEU A 96 -53.03 6.68 16.12
C LEU A 96 -53.76 5.53 15.42
N PHE A 97 -53.25 4.33 15.61
CA PHE A 97 -53.84 3.10 15.06
C PHE A 97 -54.42 2.27 16.20
N GLY A 98 -55.63 1.85 16.09
CA GLY A 98 -56.32 0.99 17.06
C GLY A 98 -57.82 1.27 17.25
N SER A 99 -58.47 0.44 18.02
CA SER A 99 -59.91 0.46 18.28
C SER A 99 -60.24 0.98 19.70
N ALA A 100 -61.50 1.05 20.05
CA ALA A 100 -61.98 1.33 21.42
C ALA A 100 -61.34 0.37 22.42
N GLY A 101 -61.06 0.85 23.61
CA GLY A 101 -60.46 0.09 24.71
C GLY A 101 -59.72 0.96 25.72
N THR A 102 -58.94 0.31 26.56
CA THR A 102 -58.04 1.03 27.50
C THR A 102 -56.82 1.50 26.77
N TRP A 103 -56.57 2.78 26.82
CA TRP A 103 -55.44 3.43 26.22
C TRP A 103 -54.51 4.00 27.27
N ALA A 104 -53.25 3.58 27.24
CA ALA A 104 -52.18 4.14 28.06
C ALA A 104 -51.30 5.03 27.15
N TYR A 105 -50.96 6.21 27.64
CA TYR A 105 -50.17 7.19 26.93
C TYR A 105 -48.99 7.63 27.76
N ARG A 106 -47.87 7.79 27.09
CA ARG A 106 -46.65 8.44 27.61
C ARG A 106 -46.12 9.39 26.55
N ALA A 107 -45.54 10.48 26.98
CA ALA A 107 -45.02 11.46 26.05
C ALA A 107 -43.72 12.07 26.56
N PHE A 108 -42.95 12.58 25.64
CA PHE A 108 -41.74 13.37 25.88
C PHE A 108 -41.59 14.46 24.82
N TYR A 109 -40.86 15.49 25.20
CA TYR A 109 -40.51 16.61 24.31
C TYR A 109 -39.01 16.94 24.43
N PRO A 110 -38.34 17.42 23.36
CA PRO A 110 -38.83 17.43 21.99
C PRO A 110 -38.64 16.05 21.30
N HIS A 111 -39.52 15.74 20.38
CA HIS A 111 -39.27 14.65 19.43
C HIS A 111 -38.47 15.18 18.26
N ASN A 112 -37.32 14.61 18.01
CA ASN A 112 -36.55 14.80 16.76
C ASN A 112 -36.44 13.47 16.05
N GLY A 113 -36.07 13.49 14.76
CA GLY A 113 -35.99 12.28 13.93
C GLY A 113 -34.99 11.22 14.42
N ASN A 114 -34.12 11.57 15.38
CA ASN A 114 -33.10 10.68 15.94
C ASN A 114 -33.50 10.14 17.34
N ALA A 115 -34.69 10.44 17.83
CA ALA A 115 -35.17 9.86 19.06
C ALA A 115 -35.49 8.37 18.89
N THR A 116 -35.06 7.54 19.83
CA THR A 116 -35.36 6.10 19.85
C THR A 116 -35.96 5.69 21.19
N VAL A 117 -36.64 4.54 21.20
CA VAL A 117 -37.32 4.02 22.40
C VAL A 117 -37.05 2.53 22.56
N SER A 118 -36.74 2.11 23.77
CA SER A 118 -36.66 0.69 24.16
C SER A 118 -37.44 0.50 25.49
N GLY A 119 -38.66 -0.08 25.42
CA GLY A 119 -39.55 -0.18 26.56
C GLY A 119 -39.94 1.22 27.08
N THR A 120 -39.63 1.54 28.34
CA THR A 120 -39.83 2.86 28.93
C THR A 120 -38.66 3.83 28.81
N THR A 121 -37.54 3.36 28.25
CA THR A 121 -36.34 4.19 28.08
C THR A 121 -36.38 4.92 26.73
N VAL A 122 -36.27 6.22 26.79
CA VAL A 122 -36.19 7.13 25.65
C VAL A 122 -34.75 7.57 25.50
N THR A 123 -34.27 7.61 24.27
CA THR A 123 -32.93 8.14 23.90
C THR A 123 -33.12 9.30 22.93
N VAL A 124 -32.57 10.46 23.27
CA VAL A 124 -32.64 11.68 22.45
C VAL A 124 -31.23 12.25 22.23
N PRO A 125 -30.98 13.02 21.18
CA PRO A 125 -29.75 13.79 21.03
C PRO A 125 -29.57 14.80 22.17
N PHE A 126 -28.31 14.93 22.64
CA PHE A 126 -27.95 15.90 23.68
C PHE A 126 -26.55 16.46 23.45
N SER A 127 -26.34 17.00 22.26
CA SER A 127 -25.06 17.46 21.78
C SER A 127 -24.40 18.52 22.66
N ALA A 128 -23.07 18.42 22.75
CA ALA A 128 -22.22 19.47 23.29
C ALA A 128 -22.13 20.71 22.40
N LEU A 129 -22.46 20.56 21.12
CA LEU A 129 -22.47 21.64 20.12
C LEU A 129 -23.90 22.05 19.85
N ARG A 130 -24.23 23.34 20.07
CA ARG A 130 -25.57 23.86 19.95
C ARG A 130 -25.58 25.12 19.12
N THR A 131 -26.67 25.35 18.38
CA THR A 131 -26.88 26.56 17.61
C THR A 131 -28.05 27.33 18.18
N GLN A 132 -27.89 28.63 18.37
CA GLN A 132 -28.91 29.54 18.88
C GLN A 132 -29.21 30.62 17.83
N ASN A 133 -30.44 31.09 17.77
CA ASN A 133 -30.86 32.17 16.86
C ASN A 133 -30.83 33.51 17.58
N GLY A 134 -29.72 34.23 17.47
CA GLY A 134 -29.56 35.48 18.22
C GLY A 134 -29.66 35.30 19.73
N ASN A 135 -30.38 36.18 20.37
CA ASN A 135 -30.67 36.14 21.83
C ASN A 135 -31.91 35.28 22.15
N LYS A 136 -32.36 34.42 21.21
CA LYS A 136 -33.58 33.62 21.45
C LYS A 136 -33.20 32.24 21.99
N TYR A 137 -33.95 31.77 22.97
CA TYR A 137 -33.83 30.42 23.52
C TYR A 137 -34.11 29.36 22.43
N ASN A 138 -33.28 28.33 22.40
CA ASN A 138 -33.47 27.15 21.56
C ASN A 138 -34.04 26.00 22.39
N SER A 139 -35.29 25.58 22.12
CA SER A 139 -36.00 24.53 22.84
C SER A 139 -35.57 23.10 22.46
N GLU A 140 -34.71 22.93 21.48
CA GLU A 140 -34.25 21.60 21.01
C GLU A 140 -33.66 20.73 22.13
N PHE A 141 -33.02 21.36 23.09
CA PHE A 141 -32.43 20.68 24.26
C PHE A 141 -33.25 20.83 25.56
N ASP A 142 -34.46 21.34 25.47
CA ASP A 142 -35.37 21.46 26.60
C ASP A 142 -36.15 20.16 26.82
N ILE A 143 -35.44 19.15 27.33
CA ILE A 143 -35.98 17.80 27.44
C ILE A 143 -37.02 17.73 28.57
N MET A 144 -38.20 17.20 28.25
CA MET A 144 -39.32 17.05 29.19
C MET A 144 -39.94 15.66 29.06
N ALA A 145 -40.46 15.14 30.14
CA ALA A 145 -41.25 13.91 30.17
C ALA A 145 -42.66 14.20 30.76
N ALA A 146 -43.65 13.56 30.19
CA ALA A 146 -45.03 13.69 30.68
C ALA A 146 -45.37 12.64 31.76
N ASP A 147 -46.32 12.97 32.61
CA ASP A 147 -46.99 11.99 33.46
C ASP A 147 -47.61 10.89 32.56
N ALA A 148 -47.63 9.67 33.08
CA ALA A 148 -48.35 8.58 32.41
C ALA A 148 -49.88 8.82 32.53
N ILE A 149 -50.59 8.53 31.46
CA ILE A 149 -52.06 8.72 31.43
C ILE A 149 -52.71 7.43 30.92
N THR A 150 -53.77 7.01 31.58
CA THR A 150 -54.56 5.87 31.13
C THR A 150 -56.03 6.22 31.10
N HIS A 151 -56.65 5.95 29.97
CA HIS A 151 -58.10 6.14 29.82
C HIS A 151 -58.72 4.90 29.17
N ASN A 152 -59.94 4.59 29.61
CA ASN A 152 -60.80 3.62 28.94
C ASN A 152 -61.86 4.38 28.15
N ASN A 153 -61.76 4.42 26.86
CA ASN A 153 -62.64 5.23 26.00
C ASN A 153 -62.92 4.59 24.64
N ALA A 154 -63.85 5.17 23.92
CA ALA A 154 -64.33 4.68 22.63
C ALA A 154 -63.43 5.10 21.45
N LYS A 155 -62.55 6.06 21.65
CA LYS A 155 -61.64 6.59 20.57
C LYS A 155 -60.27 6.89 21.10
N PRO A 156 -59.21 6.53 20.36
CA PRO A 156 -57.84 6.87 20.74
C PRO A 156 -57.65 8.38 20.86
N GLY A 157 -56.78 8.82 21.80
CA GLY A 157 -56.48 10.23 22.02
C GLY A 157 -57.57 11.05 22.69
N LYS A 158 -58.60 10.41 23.17
CA LYS A 158 -59.72 11.05 23.87
C LYS A 158 -59.84 10.54 25.30
N THR A 159 -60.30 11.43 26.20
CA THR A 159 -60.72 11.05 27.52
C THR A 159 -62.10 10.32 27.46
N PRO A 160 -62.56 9.67 28.50
CA PRO A 160 -63.93 9.08 28.54
C PRO A 160 -65.05 10.07 28.17
N GLU A 161 -64.87 11.34 28.48
CA GLU A 161 -65.82 12.41 28.15
C GLU A 161 -65.69 12.93 26.73
N GLY A 162 -64.74 12.40 25.92
CA GLY A 162 -64.58 12.78 24.55
C GLY A 162 -63.70 13.99 24.33
N ASN A 163 -63.00 14.51 25.33
CA ASN A 163 -62.05 15.61 25.24
C ASN A 163 -60.69 15.10 24.71
N ALA A 164 -59.87 15.99 24.18
CA ALA A 164 -58.49 15.65 23.85
C ALA A 164 -57.70 15.30 25.12
N VAL A 165 -56.87 14.25 25.04
CA VAL A 165 -55.97 13.90 26.15
C VAL A 165 -54.92 15.00 26.30
N LYS A 166 -54.68 15.43 27.55
CA LYS A 166 -53.76 16.50 27.89
C LYS A 166 -52.57 15.95 28.66
N PHE A 167 -51.38 16.19 28.17
CA PHE A 167 -50.14 15.87 28.86
C PHE A 167 -49.70 17.03 29.76
N ASN A 168 -49.14 16.68 30.91
CA ASN A 168 -48.42 17.59 31.79
C ASN A 168 -46.94 17.26 31.68
N LEU A 169 -46.16 18.12 31.04
CA LEU A 169 -44.73 17.91 30.73
C LEU A 169 -43.87 18.53 31.83
N HIS A 170 -43.01 17.72 32.43
CA HIS A 170 -42.02 18.14 33.44
C HIS A 170 -40.65 18.21 32.81
N ARG A 171 -39.95 19.36 32.95
CA ARG A 171 -38.57 19.49 32.51
C ARG A 171 -37.66 18.59 33.32
N ILE A 172 -36.88 17.77 32.64
CA ILE A 172 -35.81 16.95 33.23
C ILE A 172 -34.45 17.64 33.16
N THR A 173 -34.30 18.67 32.33
CA THR A 173 -33.13 19.54 32.25
C THR A 173 -33.32 20.80 33.09
N SER A 174 -32.21 21.56 33.25
CA SER A 174 -32.18 22.91 33.78
C SER A 174 -31.66 23.87 32.76
N ILE A 175 -31.97 25.14 32.85
CA ILE A 175 -31.50 26.15 31.90
C ILE A 175 -30.55 27.12 32.65
N LEU A 176 -29.36 27.29 32.14
CA LEU A 176 -28.44 28.36 32.51
C LEU A 176 -28.52 29.47 31.44
N ALA A 177 -29.03 30.61 31.81
CA ALA A 177 -29.18 31.79 30.96
C ALA A 177 -28.07 32.80 31.28
N LEU A 178 -27.10 32.92 30.37
CA LEU A 178 -26.00 33.89 30.50
C LEU A 178 -26.39 35.18 29.79
N LYS A 179 -26.42 36.27 30.52
CA LYS A 179 -26.44 37.65 29.99
C LYS A 179 -25.04 38.22 30.07
N LEU A 180 -24.42 38.44 28.93
CA LEU A 180 -23.01 38.85 28.83
C LEU A 180 -22.93 40.26 28.21
N GLN A 181 -22.13 41.11 28.83
CA GLN A 181 -21.92 42.51 28.42
C GLN A 181 -20.45 42.88 28.49
N GLY A 182 -20.07 44.02 27.88
CA GLY A 182 -18.74 44.63 28.01
C GLY A 182 -17.81 44.44 26.84
N GLY A 183 -18.23 43.80 25.76
CA GLY A 183 -17.52 43.78 24.51
C GLY A 183 -17.80 45.03 23.65
N ALA A 184 -17.14 45.14 22.53
CA ALA A 184 -17.36 46.24 21.59
C ALA A 184 -18.63 46.01 20.75
N ALA A 185 -19.47 47.04 20.60
CA ALA A 185 -20.70 46.96 19.80
C ALA A 185 -20.46 46.67 18.33
N SER A 186 -19.24 46.89 17.82
CA SER A 186 -18.81 46.58 16.46
C SER A 186 -18.40 45.12 16.23
N GLU A 187 -18.34 44.31 17.31
CA GLU A 187 -18.01 42.89 17.29
C GLU A 187 -19.26 42.05 17.54
N LYS A 188 -19.26 40.84 17.04
CA LYS A 188 -20.30 39.84 17.25
C LYS A 188 -19.76 38.69 18.11
N ILE A 189 -20.59 38.15 18.98
CA ILE A 189 -20.25 36.94 19.70
C ILE A 189 -20.23 35.77 18.69
N ALA A 190 -19.08 35.15 18.50
CA ALA A 190 -18.92 33.99 17.61
C ALA A 190 -19.36 32.69 18.30
N SER A 191 -18.99 32.52 19.56
CA SER A 191 -19.46 31.41 20.40
C SER A 191 -19.34 31.69 21.88
N VAL A 192 -20.12 30.96 22.68
CA VAL A 192 -19.98 30.91 24.13
C VAL A 192 -19.86 29.47 24.56
N MET A 193 -18.84 29.15 25.34
CA MET A 193 -18.56 27.80 25.85
C MET A 193 -18.76 27.79 27.36
N LEU A 194 -19.52 26.81 27.84
CA LEU A 194 -19.68 26.46 29.25
C LEU A 194 -18.79 25.25 29.54
N THR A 195 -17.95 25.32 30.57
CA THR A 195 -17.06 24.24 31.01
C THR A 195 -17.37 23.85 32.46
N SER A 196 -17.38 22.55 32.73
CA SER A 196 -17.51 21.96 34.08
C SER A 196 -16.38 21.01 34.38
N LYS A 197 -16.24 20.56 35.65
CA LYS A 197 -15.21 19.55 36.03
C LYS A 197 -15.65 18.11 35.72
N LYS A 198 -16.92 17.91 35.33
CA LYS A 198 -17.46 16.61 34.94
C LYS A 198 -18.19 16.73 33.59
N PRO A 199 -18.43 15.63 32.91
CA PRO A 199 -19.24 15.63 31.71
C PRO A 199 -20.59 16.32 31.90
N ILE A 200 -20.90 17.28 31.04
CA ILE A 200 -22.10 18.12 31.08
C ILE A 200 -22.98 17.93 29.84
N ALA A 201 -22.42 17.31 28.81
CA ALA A 201 -23.09 16.93 27.57
C ALA A 201 -22.53 15.63 27.02
N SER A 202 -23.25 15.04 26.09
CA SER A 202 -22.84 13.86 25.33
C SER A 202 -23.55 13.87 23.98
N GLU A 203 -23.33 12.92 23.11
CA GLU A 203 -24.10 12.82 21.87
C GLU A 203 -25.55 12.52 22.12
N LYS A 204 -25.83 11.69 23.13
CA LYS A 204 -27.20 11.28 23.48
C LYS A 204 -27.47 11.35 24.98
N LEU A 205 -28.74 11.48 25.30
CA LEU A 205 -29.31 11.40 26.63
C LEU A 205 -30.36 10.29 26.66
N THR A 206 -30.25 9.39 27.63
CA THR A 206 -31.30 8.43 27.94
C THR A 206 -32.06 8.84 29.19
N PHE A 207 -33.36 8.58 29.23
CA PHE A 207 -34.19 8.77 30.40
C PHE A 207 -35.38 7.82 30.36
N THR A 208 -35.98 7.59 31.51
CA THR A 208 -37.19 6.76 31.65
C THR A 208 -38.45 7.62 31.66
N VAL A 209 -39.41 7.36 30.76
CA VAL A 209 -40.74 8.01 30.84
C VAL A 209 -41.57 7.36 31.92
N PRO A 210 -42.38 8.14 32.72
CA PRO A 210 -43.24 7.61 33.75
C PRO A 210 -44.16 6.49 33.24
N SER A 211 -44.36 5.45 34.01
CA SER A 211 -45.13 4.27 33.59
C SER A 211 -46.41 4.03 34.39
N ASP A 212 -46.51 4.54 35.60
CA ASP A 212 -47.68 4.40 36.44
C ASP A 212 -48.56 5.66 36.38
N PRO A 213 -49.77 5.57 35.81
CA PRO A 213 -50.68 6.72 35.70
C PRO A 213 -51.25 7.18 37.03
N ASN A 214 -51.06 6.40 38.09
CA ASN A 214 -51.57 6.71 39.43
C ASN A 214 -50.48 7.24 40.37
N ALA A 215 -49.23 7.18 39.98
CA ALA A 215 -48.11 7.72 40.73
C ALA A 215 -48.00 9.24 40.50
N ALA A 216 -47.63 9.98 41.53
CA ALA A 216 -47.21 11.36 41.39
C ALA A 216 -45.89 11.39 40.58
N TYR A 217 -45.66 12.45 39.83
CA TYR A 217 -44.40 12.64 39.12
C TYR A 217 -43.21 12.60 40.08
N ASP A 218 -42.29 11.67 39.84
CA ASP A 218 -41.08 11.53 40.63
C ASP A 218 -39.85 11.80 39.72
N PRO A 219 -39.21 12.96 39.89
CA PRO A 219 -38.03 13.29 39.09
C PRO A 219 -36.87 12.32 39.29
N SER A 220 -36.77 11.61 40.40
CA SER A 220 -35.73 10.63 40.66
C SER A 220 -35.90 9.35 39.83
N ALA A 221 -37.16 9.00 39.47
CA ALA A 221 -37.51 7.85 38.65
C ALA A 221 -37.16 8.06 37.16
N ILE A 222 -36.97 9.29 36.73
CA ILE A 222 -36.62 9.63 35.32
C ILE A 222 -35.20 9.20 34.97
N ASN A 223 -34.29 9.27 35.94
CA ASN A 223 -32.91 8.81 35.82
C ASN A 223 -32.19 9.23 34.51
N PRO A 224 -32.08 10.54 34.23
CA PRO A 224 -31.43 11.00 33.03
C PRO A 224 -29.93 10.66 33.03
N THR A 225 -29.44 10.02 31.98
CA THR A 225 -28.04 9.58 31.87
C THR A 225 -27.45 9.98 30.53
N LEU A 226 -26.26 10.60 30.57
CA LEU A 226 -25.50 10.89 29.37
C LEU A 226 -24.95 9.59 28.77
N VAL A 227 -25.22 9.36 27.49
CA VAL A 227 -24.75 8.20 26.76
C VAL A 227 -23.78 8.66 25.69
N ALA A 228 -22.59 8.19 25.83
CA ALA A 228 -21.57 8.39 24.81
C ALA A 228 -21.72 7.30 23.74
N GLU A 229 -21.98 7.68 22.54
CA GLU A 229 -21.87 6.80 21.38
C GLU A 229 -20.78 7.32 20.46
N GLY A 230 -19.76 6.51 20.28
CA GLY A 230 -18.77 6.62 19.25
C GLY A 230 -18.25 5.22 19.00
N THR A 231 -18.06 4.85 17.76
CA THR A 231 -17.35 3.63 17.42
C THR A 231 -15.92 4.01 17.01
N SER A 232 -14.94 3.34 17.62
CA SER A 232 -13.57 3.40 17.10
C SER A 232 -13.54 2.80 15.70
N ALA A 233 -12.48 3.07 14.94
CA ALA A 233 -12.24 2.42 13.66
C ALA A 233 -12.26 0.89 13.74
N THR A 234 -12.07 0.32 14.94
CA THR A 234 -12.19 -1.12 15.23
C THR A 234 -13.58 -1.57 15.66
N GLY A 235 -14.59 -0.66 15.64
CA GLY A 235 -15.96 -1.00 16.04
C GLY A 235 -16.23 -0.99 17.54
N SER A 236 -15.24 -0.66 18.38
CA SER A 236 -15.45 -0.54 19.83
C SER A 236 -16.09 0.81 20.17
N PRO A 237 -17.06 0.85 21.10
CA PRO A 237 -17.66 2.10 21.55
C PRO A 237 -16.61 3.04 22.16
N ILE A 238 -16.57 4.29 21.69
CA ILE A 238 -15.76 5.34 22.31
C ILE A 238 -16.69 6.20 23.16
N SER A 239 -16.36 6.33 24.45
CA SER A 239 -17.10 7.23 25.35
C SER A 239 -16.63 8.66 25.11
N ILE A 240 -17.49 9.50 24.52
CA ILE A 240 -17.25 10.93 24.36
C ILE A 240 -18.26 11.69 25.23
N ASN A 241 -17.99 11.73 26.52
CA ASN A 241 -18.66 12.66 27.40
C ASN A 241 -17.90 13.98 27.42
N SER A 242 -18.58 15.07 27.10
CA SER A 242 -17.97 16.39 27.02
C SER A 242 -18.11 17.16 28.34
N GLU A 243 -16.99 17.68 28.82
CA GLU A 243 -16.96 18.66 29.91
C GLU A 243 -17.32 20.08 29.43
N HIS A 244 -17.64 20.23 28.13
CA HIS A 244 -17.95 21.50 27.51
C HIS A 244 -19.29 21.46 26.77
N ILE A 245 -20.04 22.56 26.83
CA ILE A 245 -21.13 22.86 25.89
C ILE A 245 -20.76 24.14 25.17
N THR A 246 -20.71 24.13 23.84
CA THR A 246 -20.48 25.32 23.05
C THR A 246 -21.74 25.71 22.29
N VAL A 247 -22.17 26.96 22.44
CA VAL A 247 -23.27 27.57 21.70
C VAL A 247 -22.66 28.49 20.65
N THR A 248 -22.97 28.21 19.37
CA THR A 248 -22.73 29.09 18.24
C THR A 248 -24.05 29.73 17.79
N TYR A 249 -24.01 30.60 16.80
CA TYR A 249 -25.21 31.30 16.34
C TYR A 249 -25.50 30.98 14.88
N ALA A 250 -26.80 30.88 14.55
CA ALA A 250 -27.23 30.69 13.19
C ALA A 250 -26.74 31.85 12.31
N ASP A 251 -26.53 31.60 11.02
CA ASP A 251 -25.98 32.56 10.08
C ASP A 251 -26.69 33.92 10.13
N GLY A 252 -25.90 34.97 10.29
CA GLY A 252 -26.41 36.36 10.36
C GLY A 252 -27.10 36.73 11.64
N THR A 253 -27.24 35.81 12.61
CA THR A 253 -28.00 36.09 13.85
C THR A 253 -27.12 36.34 15.06
N ALA A 254 -25.81 36.20 14.96
CA ALA A 254 -24.88 36.39 16.07
C ALA A 254 -25.12 37.74 16.79
N PRO A 255 -25.31 37.73 18.11
CA PRO A 255 -25.56 38.95 18.86
C PRO A 255 -24.34 39.86 18.95
N SER A 256 -24.56 41.13 19.27
CA SER A 256 -23.46 42.08 19.49
C SER A 256 -22.73 41.73 20.80
N ALA A 257 -21.40 41.97 20.84
CA ALA A 257 -20.57 41.71 22.01
C ALA A 257 -20.81 42.71 23.17
N ASP A 258 -21.49 43.83 22.94
CA ASP A 258 -21.86 44.74 23.99
C ASP A 258 -23.05 44.22 24.82
N TYR A 259 -23.91 43.38 24.23
CA TYR A 259 -24.95 42.63 24.90
C TYR A 259 -25.35 41.36 24.19
N SER A 260 -25.30 40.21 24.88
CA SER A 260 -25.77 38.92 24.38
C SER A 260 -26.43 38.08 25.45
N GLU A 261 -27.40 37.25 25.02
CA GLU A 261 -28.02 36.23 25.87
C GLU A 261 -27.74 34.83 25.28
N THR A 262 -27.17 33.93 26.07
CA THR A 262 -26.85 32.56 25.66
C THR A 262 -27.46 31.57 26.65
N PHE A 263 -28.09 30.52 26.15
CA PHE A 263 -28.80 29.54 26.94
C PHE A 263 -28.15 28.16 26.85
N PHE A 264 -28.00 27.50 28.01
CA PHE A 264 -27.44 26.17 28.14
C PHE A 264 -28.41 25.26 28.87
N ASN A 265 -28.90 24.21 28.21
CA ASN A 265 -29.62 23.14 28.89
C ASN A 265 -28.64 22.15 29.49
N VAL A 266 -28.76 21.86 30.77
CA VAL A 266 -27.86 20.96 31.49
C VAL A 266 -28.69 19.99 32.33
N LEU A 267 -28.12 18.83 32.66
CA LEU A 267 -28.79 17.90 33.58
C LEU A 267 -28.70 18.38 35.02
N PRO A 268 -29.64 17.98 35.87
CA PRO A 268 -29.51 18.14 37.30
C PRO A 268 -28.32 17.38 37.84
N ASP A 269 -27.44 18.03 38.58
CA ASP A 269 -26.25 17.40 39.17
C ASP A 269 -25.69 18.28 40.30
N ASP A 270 -25.17 17.64 41.34
CA ASP A 270 -24.50 18.29 42.46
C ASP A 270 -22.98 18.34 42.34
N SER A 271 -22.42 17.72 41.31
CA SER A 271 -20.99 17.42 41.20
C SER A 271 -20.28 18.14 40.07
N TYR A 272 -20.91 19.03 39.31
CA TYR A 272 -20.27 19.79 38.23
C TYR A 272 -19.09 20.66 38.70
N GLY A 273 -19.02 21.02 39.97
CA GLY A 273 -18.06 21.96 40.51
C GLY A 273 -18.28 23.37 39.99
N ASP A 274 -17.24 24.17 39.98
CA ASP A 274 -17.28 25.52 39.41
C ASP A 274 -17.57 25.49 37.93
N LEU A 275 -18.43 26.40 37.48
CA LEU A 275 -18.76 26.53 36.05
C LEU A 275 -17.99 27.70 35.44
N THR A 276 -17.23 27.42 34.38
CA THR A 276 -16.51 28.44 33.64
C THR A 276 -17.22 28.75 32.33
N PHE A 277 -17.47 30.01 32.06
CA PHE A 277 -17.99 30.52 30.81
C PHE A 277 -16.86 31.18 30.06
N SER A 278 -16.73 30.87 28.79
CA SER A 278 -15.74 31.49 27.87
C SER A 278 -16.48 31.95 26.63
N ALA A 279 -16.37 33.19 26.28
CA ALA A 279 -16.95 33.78 25.07
C ALA A 279 -15.87 34.27 24.15
N CYS A 280 -16.06 34.12 22.84
CA CYS A 280 -15.19 34.74 21.85
C CYS A 280 -15.99 35.52 20.81
N THR A 281 -15.34 36.50 20.18
CA THR A 281 -15.93 37.34 19.15
C THR A 281 -15.44 36.92 17.74
N ASP A 282 -16.12 37.43 16.73
CA ASP A 282 -15.75 37.29 15.30
C ASP A 282 -14.40 37.97 14.95
N LYS A 283 -13.82 38.73 15.88
CA LYS A 283 -12.51 39.35 15.77
C LYS A 283 -11.45 38.65 16.61
N GLY A 284 -11.80 37.52 17.28
CA GLY A 284 -10.91 36.71 18.10
C GLY A 284 -10.56 37.38 19.45
N ASN A 285 -11.34 38.32 19.92
CA ASN A 285 -11.29 38.73 21.32
C ASN A 285 -12.04 37.71 22.16
N ALA A 286 -11.56 37.45 23.38
CA ALA A 286 -12.18 36.48 24.29
C ALA A 286 -12.34 37.07 25.69
N ALA A 287 -13.34 36.56 26.40
CA ALA A 287 -13.57 36.81 27.80
C ALA A 287 -13.89 35.47 28.49
N SER A 288 -13.40 35.26 29.70
CA SER A 288 -13.66 34.08 30.49
C SER A 288 -13.85 34.44 31.96
N PHE A 289 -14.81 33.79 32.60
CA PHE A 289 -15.05 33.95 34.02
C PHE A 289 -15.61 32.66 34.63
N THR A 290 -15.41 32.46 35.92
CA THR A 290 -15.82 31.27 36.67
C THR A 290 -16.83 31.62 37.72
N ILE A 291 -17.87 30.86 37.80
CA ILE A 291 -18.88 30.96 38.83
C ILE A 291 -18.68 29.82 39.81
N PRO A 292 -18.29 30.11 41.07
CA PRO A 292 -18.23 29.09 42.10
C PRO A 292 -19.58 28.49 42.38
N ARG A 293 -19.65 27.18 42.46
CA ARG A 293 -20.88 26.47 42.75
C ARG A 293 -20.82 25.76 44.11
N THR A 294 -21.79 26.07 44.96
CA THR A 294 -21.91 25.47 46.28
C THR A 294 -23.21 24.69 46.44
N LYS A 295 -24.11 24.75 45.44
CA LYS A 295 -25.43 24.09 45.46
C LYS A 295 -25.63 23.29 44.16
N PRO A 296 -26.42 22.18 44.20
CA PRO A 296 -26.69 21.38 43.00
C PRO A 296 -27.47 22.18 41.94
N VAL A 297 -27.37 21.74 40.68
CA VAL A 297 -28.30 22.11 39.62
C VAL A 297 -29.53 21.25 39.77
N VAL A 298 -30.69 21.87 39.85
CA VAL A 298 -31.98 21.21 40.12
C VAL A 298 -32.83 21.22 38.84
N ALA A 299 -33.48 20.10 38.51
CA ALA A 299 -34.37 19.98 37.35
C ALA A 299 -35.48 21.05 37.37
N ASN A 300 -35.95 21.42 36.18
CA ASN A 300 -36.99 22.40 35.97
C ASN A 300 -36.69 23.82 36.55
N TRP A 301 -35.41 24.13 36.71
CA TRP A 301 -34.94 25.45 37.12
C TRP A 301 -34.31 26.22 35.98
N VAL A 302 -34.40 27.55 36.05
CA VAL A 302 -33.68 28.47 35.19
C VAL A 302 -32.80 29.35 36.08
N TYR A 303 -31.52 29.34 35.81
CA TYR A 303 -30.49 30.11 36.48
C TYR A 303 -30.01 31.23 35.56
N THR A 304 -30.10 32.47 36.01
CA THR A 304 -29.57 33.64 35.25
C THR A 304 -28.20 34.04 35.79
N VAL A 305 -27.27 34.24 34.88
CA VAL A 305 -25.95 34.76 35.17
C VAL A 305 -25.78 36.06 34.42
N ASP A 306 -25.77 37.19 35.14
CA ASP A 306 -25.47 38.51 34.58
C ASP A 306 -24.00 38.82 34.79
N GLN A 307 -23.27 39.01 33.68
CA GLN A 307 -21.84 39.22 33.71
C GLN A 307 -21.43 40.36 32.81
N THR A 308 -20.68 41.32 33.35
CA THR A 308 -19.88 42.27 32.56
C THR A 308 -18.45 41.77 32.49
N ALA A 309 -17.95 41.47 31.33
CA ALA A 309 -16.63 40.91 31.12
C ALA A 309 -15.78 41.78 30.18
N SER A 310 -14.47 41.78 30.41
CA SER A 310 -13.51 42.46 29.53
C SER A 310 -13.06 41.53 28.42
N PHE A 311 -13.40 41.85 27.21
CA PHE A 311 -12.88 41.14 26.01
C PHE A 311 -11.52 41.63 25.64
N THR A 312 -10.56 40.73 25.55
CA THR A 312 -9.18 41.00 25.17
C THR A 312 -8.78 40.03 24.07
N LYS A 313 -7.71 40.40 23.33
CA LYS A 313 -7.18 39.51 22.29
C LYS A 313 -6.89 38.13 22.90
N ALA A 314 -7.48 37.11 22.35
CA ALA A 314 -7.32 35.74 22.82
C ALA A 314 -5.86 35.27 22.65
N ALA A 315 -5.46 34.28 23.44
CA ALA A 315 -4.23 33.54 23.20
C ALA A 315 -4.31 32.78 21.88
N ALA A 316 -3.17 32.59 21.23
CA ALA A 316 -3.12 31.77 20.01
C ALA A 316 -3.64 30.35 20.27
N PRO A 317 -4.20 29.70 19.25
CA PRO A 317 -4.62 28.31 19.38
C PRO A 317 -3.51 27.40 19.89
N THR A 318 -3.88 26.36 20.61
CA THR A 318 -2.95 25.26 20.95
C THR A 318 -3.49 23.97 20.37
N VAL A 319 -2.60 23.13 19.84
CA VAL A 319 -2.93 21.83 19.27
C VAL A 319 -2.05 20.79 19.92
N LYS A 320 -2.65 19.72 20.43
CA LYS A 320 -1.90 18.62 21.07
C LYS A 320 -2.31 17.30 20.47
N TRP A 321 -1.34 16.47 20.16
CA TRP A 321 -1.55 15.06 19.82
C TRP A 321 -1.49 14.25 21.13
N ILE A 322 -2.62 13.76 21.57
CA ILE A 322 -2.75 13.11 22.87
C ILE A 322 -2.06 11.75 22.84
N GLY A 323 -1.17 11.52 23.82
CA GLY A 323 -0.35 10.32 23.91
C GLY A 323 0.93 10.36 23.09
N HIS A 324 1.19 11.46 22.35
CA HIS A 324 2.38 11.64 21.54
C HIS A 324 2.94 13.05 21.74
N GLU A 325 3.64 13.26 22.85
CA GLU A 325 4.21 14.58 23.19
C GLU A 325 5.47 14.90 22.38
N ASP A 326 6.24 13.88 22.00
CA ASP A 326 7.37 14.01 21.07
C ASP A 326 6.87 13.97 19.62
N LEU A 327 6.86 15.12 18.96
CA LEU A 327 6.46 15.28 17.57
C LEU A 327 7.62 15.09 16.59
N THR A 328 8.83 14.82 17.06
CA THR A 328 10.02 14.62 16.21
C THR A 328 10.13 13.18 15.72
N THR A 329 9.76 12.23 16.57
CA THR A 329 9.80 10.79 16.28
C THR A 329 8.51 10.34 15.61
N PRO A 330 8.55 9.75 14.40
CA PRO A 330 7.36 9.19 13.76
C PRO A 330 6.78 8.01 14.57
N VAL A 331 5.46 7.90 14.55
CA VAL A 331 4.72 6.79 15.17
C VAL A 331 4.62 5.63 14.19
N GLU A 332 4.99 4.43 14.62
CA GLU A 332 4.85 3.23 13.79
C GLU A 332 3.38 2.90 13.56
N LEU A 333 3.01 2.66 12.31
CA LEU A 333 1.67 2.23 11.93
C LEU A 333 1.43 0.79 12.38
N ALA A 334 0.42 0.60 13.22
CA ALA A 334 -0.09 -0.73 13.56
C ALA A 334 -0.88 -1.34 12.39
N GLU A 335 -1.07 -2.65 12.38
CA GLU A 335 -1.91 -3.32 11.38
C GLU A 335 -3.38 -2.87 11.44
N SER A 336 -3.85 -2.55 12.64
CA SER A 336 -5.19 -2.01 12.90
C SER A 336 -5.21 -1.28 14.24
N GLY A 337 -6.27 -0.49 14.47
CA GLY A 337 -6.46 0.21 15.74
C GLY A 337 -5.59 1.45 15.88
N ASN A 338 -5.15 2.03 14.78
CA ASN A 338 -4.42 3.30 14.80
C ASN A 338 -5.34 4.42 15.28
N SER A 339 -4.80 5.31 16.07
CA SER A 339 -5.55 6.46 16.57
C SER A 339 -4.75 7.74 16.34
N ALA A 340 -5.46 8.81 16.01
CA ALA A 340 -4.93 10.15 16.04
C ALA A 340 -5.91 11.02 16.83
N ASN A 341 -5.66 11.11 18.13
CA ASN A 341 -6.45 11.90 19.06
C ASN A 341 -5.83 13.30 19.20
N ILE A 342 -6.48 14.31 18.63
CA ILE A 342 -5.99 15.68 18.61
C ILE A 342 -6.92 16.55 19.43
N ARG A 343 -6.36 17.28 20.39
CA ARG A 343 -7.08 18.30 21.16
C ARG A 343 -6.68 19.68 20.66
N VAL A 344 -7.66 20.45 20.23
CA VAL A 344 -7.49 21.85 19.84
C VAL A 344 -8.13 22.72 20.89
N SER A 345 -7.42 23.73 21.37
CA SER A 345 -7.97 24.82 22.19
C SER A 345 -7.68 26.14 21.47
N ALA A 346 -8.73 26.83 21.09
CA ALA A 346 -8.69 28.09 20.36
C ALA A 346 -9.59 29.14 21.08
N PRO A 347 -9.09 29.82 22.13
CA PRO A 347 -9.92 30.76 22.91
C PRO A 347 -10.56 31.85 22.08
N GLY A 348 -9.95 32.23 20.93
CA GLY A 348 -10.49 33.20 19.98
C GLY A 348 -11.51 32.63 19.00
N GLY A 349 -11.88 31.34 19.11
CA GLY A 349 -12.72 30.61 18.17
C GLY A 349 -12.00 30.20 16.89
N ILE A 350 -12.22 28.99 16.41
CA ILE A 350 -11.61 28.48 15.17
C ILE A 350 -12.24 29.21 13.96
N LYS A 351 -11.41 29.83 13.13
CA LYS A 351 -11.79 30.41 11.85
C LYS A 351 -11.57 29.44 10.71
N SER A 352 -10.44 28.74 10.71
CA SER A 352 -10.15 27.69 9.73
C SER A 352 -9.26 26.62 10.33
N MET A 353 -9.41 25.39 9.81
CA MET A 353 -8.56 24.24 10.12
C MET A 353 -8.21 23.55 8.83
N GLN A 354 -6.95 23.66 8.43
CA GLN A 354 -6.44 23.02 7.22
C GLN A 354 -5.63 21.77 7.58
N VAL A 355 -5.78 20.72 6.80
CA VAL A 355 -4.92 19.54 6.82
C VAL A 355 -4.18 19.43 5.49
N ASP A 356 -2.84 19.35 5.58
CA ASP A 356 -1.96 19.04 4.46
C ASP A 356 -1.38 17.63 4.67
N ILE A 357 -1.56 16.75 3.71
CA ILE A 357 -1.15 15.32 3.78
C ILE A 357 0.03 15.14 2.83
N THR A 358 1.17 14.73 3.37
CA THR A 358 2.35 14.34 2.60
C THR A 358 2.57 12.85 2.79
N SER A 359 2.10 12.06 1.83
CA SER A 359 2.13 10.59 1.90
C SER A 359 2.14 10.00 0.49
N ALA A 360 3.26 9.40 0.08
CA ALA A 360 3.34 8.72 -1.21
C ALA A 360 2.29 7.61 -1.38
N PRO A 361 1.99 6.78 -0.35
CA PRO A 361 0.92 5.78 -0.44
C PRO A 361 -0.47 6.37 -0.67
N LEU A 362 -0.76 7.53 -0.09
CA LEU A 362 -2.07 8.17 -0.19
C LEU A 362 -2.24 9.05 -1.42
N ALA A 363 -1.16 9.52 -2.05
CA ALA A 363 -1.19 10.47 -3.17
C ALA A 363 -2.09 10.03 -4.35
N THR A 364 -2.15 8.73 -4.62
CA THR A 364 -3.02 8.17 -5.66
C THR A 364 -4.40 7.77 -5.16
N LEU A 365 -4.53 7.49 -3.86
CA LEU A 365 -5.77 7.02 -3.25
C LEU A 365 -6.71 8.17 -2.90
N LEU A 366 -6.21 9.26 -2.33
CA LEU A 366 -7.02 10.42 -1.91
C LEU A 366 -7.93 10.93 -3.03
N PRO A 367 -7.43 11.20 -4.26
CA PRO A 367 -8.31 11.64 -5.36
C PRO A 367 -9.34 10.59 -5.76
N ALA A 368 -9.02 9.30 -5.65
CA ALA A 368 -9.92 8.21 -6.01
C ALA A 368 -11.13 8.09 -5.06
N VAL A 369 -11.00 8.58 -3.83
CA VAL A 369 -12.07 8.64 -2.83
C VAL A 369 -12.64 10.06 -2.65
N GLY A 370 -12.37 10.99 -3.56
CA GLY A 370 -12.91 12.36 -3.51
C GLY A 370 -12.21 13.30 -2.52
N LEU A 371 -11.01 12.94 -2.05
CA LEU A 371 -10.20 13.76 -1.15
C LEU A 371 -9.01 14.40 -1.88
N ALA A 372 -8.39 15.40 -1.25
CA ALA A 372 -7.19 16.07 -1.75
C ALA A 372 -6.06 16.00 -0.72
N GLU A 373 -4.82 16.19 -1.18
CA GLU A 373 -3.66 16.28 -0.28
C GLU A 373 -3.69 17.51 0.63
N SER A 374 -4.44 18.53 0.24
CA SER A 374 -4.63 19.75 1.03
C SER A 374 -6.10 20.09 1.09
N MET A 375 -6.66 20.18 2.30
CA MET A 375 -8.10 20.37 2.51
C MET A 375 -8.36 21.35 3.66
N ASP A 376 -9.31 22.26 3.47
CA ASP A 376 -9.85 23.07 4.57
C ASP A 376 -11.05 22.34 5.19
N LEU A 377 -10.88 21.83 6.38
CA LEU A 377 -11.91 21.10 7.10
C LEU A 377 -13.09 21.97 7.50
N THR A 378 -12.93 23.29 7.57
CA THR A 378 -14.00 24.27 7.85
C THR A 378 -14.78 24.68 6.61
N SER A 379 -14.25 24.37 5.43
CA SER A 379 -14.87 24.67 4.13
C SER A 379 -14.46 23.63 3.07
N PRO A 380 -14.93 22.37 3.19
CA PRO A 380 -14.68 21.36 2.18
C PRO A 380 -15.14 21.80 0.81
N ALA A 381 -14.38 21.45 -0.23
CA ALA A 381 -14.62 21.93 -1.60
C ALA A 381 -15.91 21.37 -2.21
N THR A 382 -16.36 20.19 -1.80
CA THR A 382 -17.58 19.53 -2.28
C THR A 382 -18.32 18.83 -1.13
N GLU A 383 -19.61 18.54 -1.34
CA GLU A 383 -20.40 17.76 -0.37
C GLU A 383 -19.91 16.32 -0.23
N GLU A 384 -19.41 15.72 -1.35
CA GLU A 384 -18.80 14.39 -1.33
C GLU A 384 -17.55 14.37 -0.45
N MET A 385 -16.70 15.40 -0.56
CA MET A 385 -15.53 15.56 0.31
C MET A 385 -15.93 15.70 1.77
N ALA A 386 -16.92 16.51 2.08
CA ALA A 386 -17.43 16.68 3.44
C ALA A 386 -17.97 15.36 4.01
N SER A 387 -18.71 14.60 3.21
CA SER A 387 -19.25 13.28 3.60
C SER A 387 -18.12 12.27 3.85
N MET A 388 -17.13 12.22 2.98
CA MET A 388 -15.97 11.31 3.13
C MET A 388 -15.14 11.66 4.37
N LEU A 389 -14.88 12.95 4.60
CA LEU A 389 -14.17 13.40 5.81
C LEU A 389 -14.90 12.98 7.10
N ALA A 390 -16.22 13.13 7.13
CA ALA A 390 -17.03 12.71 8.28
C ALA A 390 -16.95 11.18 8.51
N GLN A 391 -16.96 10.37 7.43
CA GLN A 391 -16.79 8.91 7.53
C GLN A 391 -15.40 8.51 8.06
N LEU A 392 -14.39 9.31 7.81
CA LEU A 392 -13.01 9.10 8.30
C LEU A 392 -12.79 9.63 9.73
N GLY A 393 -13.85 10.18 10.37
CA GLY A 393 -13.79 10.69 11.73
C GLY A 393 -13.40 12.16 11.85
N PHE A 394 -13.35 12.91 10.74
CA PHE A 394 -13.13 14.35 10.83
C PHE A 394 -14.40 15.08 11.26
N PRO A 395 -14.28 16.15 12.07
CA PRO A 395 -15.42 16.99 12.42
C PRO A 395 -16.00 17.69 11.20
N THR A 396 -17.30 17.90 11.21
CA THR A 396 -17.99 18.71 10.20
C THR A 396 -17.63 20.20 10.36
N PRO A 397 -17.84 21.05 9.33
CA PRO A 397 -17.61 22.49 9.44
C PRO A 397 -18.31 23.13 10.65
N ALA A 398 -19.55 22.73 10.95
CA ALA A 398 -20.29 23.22 12.11
C ALA A 398 -19.65 22.82 13.45
N GLN A 399 -18.97 21.68 13.49
CA GLN A 399 -18.23 21.19 14.66
C GLN A 399 -16.84 21.83 14.80
N LEU A 400 -16.43 22.69 13.86
CA LEU A 400 -15.15 23.37 13.86
C LEU A 400 -15.30 24.88 13.99
N LEU A 401 -16.16 25.50 13.18
CA LEU A 401 -16.28 26.93 13.07
C LEU A 401 -16.70 27.56 14.40
N ASN A 402 -15.95 28.58 14.82
CA ASN A 402 -16.15 29.33 16.08
C ASN A 402 -16.01 28.49 17.36
N GLN A 403 -15.62 27.22 17.26
CA GLN A 403 -15.39 26.38 18.43
C GLN A 403 -14.14 26.83 19.18
N GLN A 404 -14.23 26.89 20.51
CA GLN A 404 -13.11 27.22 21.38
C GLN A 404 -12.36 25.96 21.84
N HIS A 405 -13.02 24.80 21.75
CA HIS A 405 -12.45 23.52 22.12
C HIS A 405 -12.96 22.44 21.14
N VAL A 406 -12.03 21.71 20.52
CA VAL A 406 -12.38 20.62 19.59
C VAL A 406 -11.52 19.40 19.90
N TYR A 407 -12.15 18.23 19.81
CA TYR A 407 -11.50 16.95 19.95
C TYR A 407 -11.68 16.16 18.65
N LEU A 408 -10.58 15.84 17.95
CA LEU A 408 -10.59 15.07 16.72
C LEU A 408 -10.13 13.66 17.00
N GLN A 409 -10.83 12.69 16.41
CA GLN A 409 -10.47 11.26 16.43
C GLN A 409 -10.48 10.74 14.99
N ILE A 410 -9.33 10.82 14.32
CA ILE A 410 -9.18 10.48 12.90
C ILE A 410 -8.54 9.11 12.67
N GLY A 411 -8.88 8.13 13.50
CA GLY A 411 -8.35 6.77 13.37
C GLY A 411 -8.66 6.12 12.03
N GLY A 412 -9.83 6.36 11.45
CA GLY A 412 -10.23 5.78 10.17
C GLY A 412 -9.29 6.11 9.00
N LEU A 413 -8.82 7.35 8.91
CA LEU A 413 -7.83 7.74 7.89
C LEU A 413 -6.49 7.05 8.12
N ILE A 414 -6.06 6.91 9.37
CA ILE A 414 -4.79 6.28 9.70
C ILE A 414 -4.85 4.76 9.49
N ASP A 415 -5.97 4.12 9.78
CA ASP A 415 -6.18 2.70 9.46
C ASP A 415 -6.20 2.45 7.94
N MET A 416 -6.79 3.36 7.16
CA MET A 416 -6.73 3.31 5.70
C MET A 416 -5.28 3.44 5.21
N LEU A 417 -4.49 4.36 5.78
CA LEU A 417 -3.06 4.46 5.49
C LEU A 417 -2.33 3.16 5.83
N ALA A 418 -2.59 2.57 6.99
CA ALA A 418 -1.96 1.32 7.41
C ALA A 418 -2.27 0.17 6.45
N GLN A 419 -3.51 0.05 5.96
CA GLN A 419 -3.91 -0.95 4.97
C GLN A 419 -3.17 -0.78 3.64
N VAL A 420 -3.05 0.44 3.15
CA VAL A 420 -2.30 0.72 1.92
C VAL A 420 -0.81 0.42 2.11
N CYS A 421 -0.25 0.76 3.27
CA CYS A 421 1.14 0.51 3.61
C CYS A 421 1.46 -0.97 3.89
N ALA A 422 0.47 -1.83 4.16
CA ALA A 422 0.68 -3.26 4.41
C ALA A 422 1.34 -3.99 3.22
N GLU A 423 1.06 -3.55 2.01
CA GLU A 423 1.63 -4.12 0.78
C GLU A 423 2.95 -3.45 0.34
N MET A 424 3.43 -2.44 1.08
CA MET A 424 4.66 -1.74 0.75
C MET A 424 5.89 -2.58 1.11
N THR A 425 6.84 -2.61 0.20
CA THR A 425 8.11 -3.33 0.34
C THR A 425 9.24 -2.43 0.84
N GLU A 426 8.97 -1.13 1.00
CA GLU A 426 9.92 -0.12 1.46
C GLU A 426 9.33 0.66 2.63
N THR A 427 10.21 1.08 3.55
CA THR A 427 9.83 1.95 4.66
C THR A 427 9.26 3.25 4.14
N THR A 428 8.09 3.63 4.61
CA THR A 428 7.32 4.75 4.09
C THR A 428 6.89 5.68 5.20
N ASN A 429 7.15 6.97 5.05
CA ASN A 429 6.72 8.02 5.95
C ASN A 429 5.45 8.71 5.43
N SER A 430 4.62 9.16 6.36
CA SER A 430 3.41 9.92 6.07
C SER A 430 3.20 11.01 7.12
N ASP A 431 3.08 12.23 6.67
CA ASP A 431 2.92 13.41 7.50
C ASP A 431 1.53 14.01 7.31
N PHE A 432 0.85 14.31 8.43
CA PHE A 432 -0.43 15.00 8.47
C PHE A 432 -0.23 16.32 9.21
N LYS A 433 -0.16 17.41 8.48
CA LYS A 433 0.08 18.73 9.02
C LYS A 433 -1.23 19.49 9.21
N PHE A 434 -1.59 19.75 10.43
CA PHE A 434 -2.77 20.55 10.79
C PHE A 434 -2.36 21.99 11.05
N THR A 435 -3.07 22.92 10.41
CA THR A 435 -2.94 24.35 10.63
C THR A 435 -4.25 24.90 11.15
N VAL A 436 -4.28 25.32 12.41
CA VAL A 436 -5.45 25.94 13.05
C VAL A 436 -5.27 27.45 13.05
N THR A 437 -6.26 28.17 12.53
CA THR A 437 -6.31 29.63 12.54
C THR A 437 -7.53 30.07 13.34
N ASP A 438 -7.36 30.99 14.30
CA ASP A 438 -8.45 31.58 15.06
C ASP A 438 -9.06 32.83 14.37
N ASN A 439 -10.15 33.38 14.96
CA ASN A 439 -10.81 34.57 14.43
C ASN A 439 -9.92 35.82 14.46
N ALA A 440 -8.89 35.87 15.31
CA ALA A 440 -7.86 36.92 15.31
C ALA A 440 -6.79 36.73 14.22
N GLY A 441 -6.84 35.65 13.46
CA GLY A 441 -5.84 35.29 12.44
C GLY A 441 -4.56 34.69 12.99
N GLN A 442 -4.50 34.34 14.28
CA GLN A 442 -3.37 33.66 14.88
C GLN A 442 -3.36 32.20 14.46
N LYS A 443 -2.15 31.67 14.17
CA LYS A 443 -1.99 30.31 13.62
C LYS A 443 -1.15 29.43 14.52
N THR A 444 -1.55 28.18 14.61
CA THR A 444 -0.74 27.14 15.23
C THR A 444 -0.70 25.92 14.31
N VAL A 445 0.47 25.30 14.20
CA VAL A 445 0.73 24.17 13.32
C VAL A 445 1.19 22.99 14.17
N ILE A 446 0.65 21.80 13.88
CA ILE A 446 1.16 20.52 14.36
C ILE A 446 1.31 19.58 13.18
N THR A 447 2.33 18.73 13.20
CA THR A 447 2.50 17.65 12.22
C THR A 447 2.51 16.30 12.93
N LEU A 448 1.56 15.45 12.58
CA LEU A 448 1.52 14.06 13.00
C LEU A 448 2.34 13.27 12.00
N LYS A 449 3.39 12.61 12.48
CA LYS A 449 4.29 11.82 11.64
C LYS A 449 4.04 10.35 11.89
N TYR A 450 3.75 9.62 10.84
CA TYR A 450 3.61 8.17 10.86
C TYR A 450 4.66 7.52 9.98
N VAL A 451 5.08 6.33 10.36
CA VAL A 451 5.99 5.51 9.57
C VAL A 451 5.47 4.09 9.50
N LYS A 452 5.56 3.49 8.33
CA LYS A 452 5.50 2.04 8.16
C LYS A 452 6.91 1.56 7.94
N THR A 453 7.48 0.96 8.96
CA THR A 453 8.82 0.39 8.88
C THR A 453 8.74 -0.99 8.23
N VAL A 454 9.51 -1.19 7.19
CA VAL A 454 9.74 -2.51 6.60
C VAL A 454 11.13 -2.96 7.03
N ALA A 455 11.20 -4.13 7.64
CA ALA A 455 12.45 -4.67 8.15
C ALA A 455 13.50 -4.81 7.04
N PRO A 456 14.77 -4.55 7.32
CA PRO A 456 15.86 -4.90 6.43
C PRO A 456 15.74 -6.34 5.94
N ALA A 457 15.88 -6.54 4.64
CA ALA A 457 15.71 -7.85 4.04
C ALA A 457 16.72 -8.12 2.92
N ILE A 458 16.98 -9.38 2.72
CA ILE A 458 17.68 -9.91 1.56
C ILE A 458 16.63 -10.40 0.56
N THR A 459 16.71 -9.89 -0.66
CA THR A 459 15.89 -10.37 -1.77
C THR A 459 16.77 -10.83 -2.92
N TYR A 460 16.28 -11.80 -3.67
CA TYR A 460 16.96 -12.35 -4.84
C TYR A 460 15.96 -13.00 -5.78
N ASN A 461 16.30 -12.99 -7.08
CA ASN A 461 15.59 -13.76 -8.09
C ASN A 461 16.28 -15.12 -8.23
N ASN A 462 15.55 -16.21 -7.99
CA ASN A 462 16.06 -17.56 -8.08
C ASN A 462 16.71 -17.88 -9.43
N ASP A 463 16.23 -17.28 -10.53
CA ASP A 463 16.73 -17.58 -11.86
C ASP A 463 17.85 -16.63 -12.30
N ALA A 464 17.88 -15.39 -11.81
CA ALA A 464 18.85 -14.39 -12.18
C ALA A 464 20.04 -14.29 -11.21
N ASP A 465 19.82 -14.47 -9.92
CA ASP A 465 20.78 -14.12 -8.89
C ASP A 465 21.44 -15.33 -8.22
N LEU A 466 20.79 -16.51 -8.23
CA LEU A 466 21.33 -17.72 -7.66
C LEU A 466 21.90 -18.64 -8.74
N TRP A 467 23.19 -18.97 -8.61
CA TRP A 467 23.90 -19.90 -9.46
C TRP A 467 24.41 -21.08 -8.62
N ALA A 468 25.00 -22.09 -9.25
CA ALA A 468 25.54 -23.22 -8.53
C ALA A 468 26.76 -22.88 -7.67
N ASN A 469 27.53 -21.87 -8.05
CA ASN A 469 28.75 -21.46 -7.35
C ASN A 469 28.82 -19.94 -7.03
N THR A 470 27.77 -19.21 -7.25
CA THR A 470 27.66 -17.77 -6.92
C THR A 470 26.25 -17.43 -6.43
N ALA A 471 26.13 -16.37 -5.66
CA ALA A 471 24.86 -15.78 -5.30
C ALA A 471 24.99 -14.27 -5.24
N SER A 472 23.99 -13.56 -5.75
CA SER A 472 23.86 -12.11 -5.66
C SER A 472 22.56 -11.77 -4.95
N PHE A 473 22.61 -10.83 -4.05
CA PHE A 473 21.46 -10.43 -3.24
C PHE A 473 21.25 -8.93 -3.34
N THR A 474 20.03 -8.50 -3.38
CA THR A 474 19.63 -7.12 -3.14
C THR A 474 19.32 -6.94 -1.66
N LEU A 475 19.93 -5.93 -1.05
CA LEU A 475 19.63 -5.51 0.32
C LEU A 475 18.59 -4.39 0.24
N SER A 476 17.45 -4.61 0.85
CA SER A 476 16.34 -3.66 0.87
C SER A 476 16.08 -3.16 2.29
N ASN A 477 15.51 -1.97 2.38
CA ASN A 477 15.12 -1.34 3.64
C ASN A 477 16.28 -1.14 4.64
N ILE A 478 17.49 -0.94 4.13
CA ILE A 478 18.60 -0.55 4.97
C ILE A 478 18.43 0.93 5.33
N PRO A 479 18.40 1.29 6.63
CA PRO A 479 18.31 2.68 7.03
C PRO A 479 19.45 3.51 6.45
N ALA A 480 19.15 4.72 5.97
CA ALA A 480 20.15 5.59 5.33
C ALA A 480 21.27 6.03 6.30
N ASP A 481 20.97 6.02 7.58
CA ASP A 481 21.87 6.35 8.69
C ASP A 481 22.52 5.11 9.33
N ALA A 482 22.31 3.92 8.79
CA ALA A 482 22.94 2.70 9.29
C ALA A 482 24.46 2.82 9.31
N THR A 483 25.05 2.57 10.48
CA THR A 483 26.49 2.69 10.71
C THR A 483 27.24 1.41 10.45
N SER A 484 26.55 0.26 10.48
CA SER A 484 27.12 -1.06 10.18
C SER A 484 26.14 -1.96 9.46
N VAL A 485 26.58 -2.52 8.34
CA VAL A 485 25.82 -3.51 7.57
C VAL A 485 26.73 -4.67 7.22
N SER A 486 26.30 -5.89 7.49
CA SER A 486 27.03 -7.09 7.09
C SER A 486 26.09 -8.23 6.72
N VAL A 487 26.49 -9.04 5.76
CA VAL A 487 25.81 -10.27 5.39
C VAL A 487 26.77 -11.44 5.62
N GLN A 488 26.34 -12.39 6.41
CA GLN A 488 27.08 -13.61 6.63
C GLN A 488 26.26 -14.82 6.17
N TYR A 489 26.94 -15.87 5.75
CA TYR A 489 26.32 -17.13 5.32
C TYR A 489 27.13 -18.33 5.79
N LYS A 490 26.47 -19.45 5.93
CA LYS A 490 27.10 -20.75 6.18
C LYS A 490 26.25 -21.86 5.56
N LYS A 491 26.84 -23.00 5.24
CA LYS A 491 26.05 -24.18 4.88
C LYS A 491 25.13 -24.55 6.04
N SER A 492 23.84 -24.80 5.78
CA SER A 492 22.85 -25.06 6.85
C SER A 492 23.21 -26.24 7.73
N THR A 493 23.98 -27.19 7.20
CA THR A 493 24.50 -28.35 7.97
C THR A 493 25.80 -28.04 8.74
N ALA A 494 26.41 -26.87 8.56
CA ALA A 494 27.67 -26.49 9.21
C ALA A 494 27.43 -25.93 10.62
N SER A 495 28.43 -26.06 11.50
CA SER A 495 28.38 -25.47 12.84
C SER A 495 28.37 -23.93 12.81
N ASP A 496 27.94 -23.31 13.90
CA ASP A 496 27.85 -21.85 14.01
C ASP A 496 29.20 -21.12 13.98
N THR A 497 30.30 -21.85 14.08
CA THR A 497 31.66 -21.30 13.94
C THR A 497 32.10 -21.15 12.48
N LYS A 498 31.28 -21.55 11.51
CA LYS A 498 31.63 -21.59 10.08
C LYS A 498 30.98 -20.49 9.24
N TRP A 499 30.53 -19.39 9.87
CA TRP A 499 30.04 -18.25 9.13
C TRP A 499 31.12 -17.61 8.27
N GLN A 500 30.78 -17.34 7.02
CA GLN A 500 31.57 -16.60 6.03
C GLN A 500 30.87 -15.26 5.75
N THR A 501 31.64 -14.28 5.30
CA THR A 501 31.10 -12.95 5.02
C THR A 501 30.96 -12.74 3.51
N ALA A 502 29.78 -12.29 3.07
CA ALA A 502 29.55 -11.86 1.70
C ALA A 502 30.14 -10.46 1.47
N GLU A 503 30.52 -10.15 0.25
CA GLU A 503 31.00 -8.81 -0.12
C GLU A 503 29.82 -7.84 -0.24
N ILE A 504 29.84 -6.74 0.50
CA ILE A 504 28.83 -5.68 0.41
C ILE A 504 29.29 -4.63 -0.60
N THR A 505 28.40 -4.26 -1.53
CA THR A 505 28.66 -3.26 -2.58
C THR A 505 27.47 -2.32 -2.75
N GLY A 506 27.62 -1.30 -3.61
CA GLY A 506 26.52 -0.42 -3.97
C GLY A 506 25.97 0.42 -2.83
N ASN A 507 26.80 0.86 -1.91
CA ASN A 507 26.35 1.65 -0.75
C ASN A 507 25.33 0.88 0.10
N ASN A 508 25.64 -0.34 0.50
CA ASN A 508 24.81 -1.24 1.28
C ASN A 508 23.51 -1.73 0.58
N THR A 509 23.47 -1.68 -0.76
CA THR A 509 22.31 -2.15 -1.51
C THR A 509 22.47 -3.56 -2.07
N LYS A 510 23.69 -4.12 -2.07
CA LYS A 510 23.97 -5.44 -2.63
C LYS A 510 24.94 -6.24 -1.77
N ALA A 511 24.72 -7.55 -1.72
CA ALA A 511 25.67 -8.51 -1.17
C ALA A 511 25.97 -9.59 -2.22
N GLU A 512 27.23 -9.93 -2.39
CA GLU A 512 27.68 -10.91 -3.37
C GLU A 512 28.50 -12.03 -2.71
N ILE A 513 28.14 -13.26 -3.02
CA ILE A 513 28.96 -14.44 -2.77
C ILE A 513 29.46 -14.91 -4.12
N LYS A 514 30.73 -14.86 -4.33
CA LYS A 514 31.32 -15.16 -5.63
C LYS A 514 32.45 -16.19 -5.51
N PRO A 515 32.75 -16.91 -6.59
CA PRO A 515 33.93 -17.75 -6.63
C PRO A 515 35.20 -16.90 -6.51
N ASP A 516 36.30 -17.55 -6.20
CA ASP A 516 37.59 -16.91 -6.28
C ASP A 516 37.95 -16.63 -7.74
N TRP A 517 37.93 -15.37 -8.11
CA TRP A 517 38.30 -14.95 -9.48
C TRP A 517 39.78 -14.82 -9.68
N GLY A 518 40.58 -15.00 -8.63
CA GLY A 518 42.00 -14.78 -8.75
C GLY A 518 42.38 -13.38 -9.21
N THR A 519 43.58 -13.25 -9.79
CA THR A 519 44.08 -12.00 -10.33
C THR A 519 43.45 -11.71 -11.70
N GLN A 520 43.27 -10.43 -12.02
CA GLN A 520 42.91 -10.01 -13.37
C GLN A 520 44.07 -10.26 -14.31
N PHE A 521 43.79 -10.94 -15.40
CA PHE A 521 44.77 -11.15 -16.48
C PHE A 521 44.70 -10.02 -17.51
N THR A 522 45.83 -9.74 -18.14
CA THR A 522 45.92 -8.81 -19.27
C THR A 522 46.08 -9.58 -20.58
N ALA A 523 46.07 -8.87 -21.70
CA ALA A 523 46.31 -9.48 -23.00
C ALA A 523 47.67 -10.24 -23.08
N ALA A 524 48.68 -9.81 -22.32
CA ALA A 524 49.97 -10.49 -22.26
C ALA A 524 49.91 -11.85 -21.53
N ASP A 525 48.96 -12.03 -20.64
CA ASP A 525 48.73 -13.28 -19.89
C ASP A 525 47.81 -14.26 -20.60
N TRP A 526 47.27 -13.86 -21.72
CA TRP A 526 46.31 -14.66 -22.47
C TRP A 526 47.03 -15.74 -23.28
N THR A 527 46.64 -16.97 -23.14
CA THR A 527 47.24 -18.11 -23.87
C THR A 527 46.75 -18.19 -25.31
N THR A 528 45.75 -17.43 -25.70
CA THR A 528 45.18 -17.37 -27.03
C THR A 528 45.72 -16.15 -27.78
N PRO A 529 46.20 -16.27 -29.01
CA PRO A 529 46.72 -15.14 -29.77
C PRO A 529 45.71 -14.02 -29.98
N ASN A 530 46.13 -12.77 -29.92
CA ASN A 530 45.37 -11.55 -30.26
C ASN A 530 44.27 -11.10 -29.27
N SER A 531 44.25 -11.59 -28.06
CA SER A 531 43.33 -11.02 -27.05
C SER A 531 43.75 -9.60 -26.67
N VAL A 532 42.76 -8.70 -26.59
CA VAL A 532 42.98 -7.28 -26.28
C VAL A 532 42.24 -6.82 -25.04
N GLN A 533 41.42 -7.68 -24.42
CA GLN A 533 40.66 -7.32 -23.22
C GLN A 533 41.21 -7.97 -21.96
N PRO A 534 41.24 -7.25 -20.85
CA PRO A 534 41.43 -7.86 -19.54
C PRO A 534 40.34 -8.89 -19.25
N PHE A 535 40.71 -9.95 -18.56
CA PHE A 535 39.79 -11.03 -18.19
C PHE A 535 40.11 -11.60 -16.82
N TRP A 536 39.20 -12.39 -16.29
CA TRP A 536 39.37 -13.15 -15.07
C TRP A 536 39.12 -14.63 -15.34
N ARG A 537 39.73 -15.49 -14.53
CA ARG A 537 39.45 -16.92 -14.49
C ARG A 537 38.99 -17.32 -13.11
N ILE A 538 38.05 -18.26 -13.05
CA ILE A 538 37.68 -18.87 -11.79
C ILE A 538 38.82 -19.83 -11.40
N THR A 539 39.38 -19.62 -10.23
CA THR A 539 40.33 -20.50 -9.56
C THR A 539 39.58 -21.43 -8.60
N GLU A 540 40.23 -22.20 -7.77
CA GLU A 540 39.55 -23.15 -6.90
C GLU A 540 38.71 -22.48 -5.80
N GLY A 541 37.49 -22.98 -5.62
CA GLY A 541 36.34 -22.48 -5.02
C GLY A 541 36.36 -22.13 -3.54
N THR A 542 36.28 -20.82 -3.26
CA THR A 542 35.62 -20.28 -2.09
C THR A 542 34.19 -19.90 -2.47
N GLY A 543 33.28 -19.85 -1.51
CA GLY A 543 31.92 -19.40 -1.73
C GLY A 543 30.88 -20.51 -1.51
N VAL A 544 29.89 -20.57 -2.39
CA VAL A 544 28.82 -21.56 -2.33
C VAL A 544 29.04 -22.67 -3.35
N PHE A 545 28.46 -23.84 -3.06
CA PHE A 545 28.53 -25.02 -3.93
C PHE A 545 27.15 -25.41 -4.42
N ALA A 546 27.10 -26.09 -5.56
CA ALA A 546 25.88 -26.54 -6.19
C ALA A 546 25.00 -27.39 -5.27
N ASN A 547 23.69 -27.24 -5.40
CA ASN A 547 22.66 -28.03 -4.72
C ASN A 547 22.82 -28.08 -3.19
N ASN A 548 23.18 -26.98 -2.58
CA ASN A 548 23.28 -26.85 -1.13
C ASN A 548 22.39 -25.69 -0.61
N THR A 549 21.85 -25.90 0.58
CA THR A 549 21.14 -24.87 1.30
C THR A 549 22.09 -24.16 2.29
N TYR A 550 21.98 -22.86 2.33
CA TYR A 550 22.76 -21.97 3.16
C TYR A 550 21.84 -21.15 4.06
N ASP A 551 22.20 -21.04 5.34
CA ASP A 551 21.66 -20.04 6.23
C ASP A 551 22.37 -18.71 5.95
N TYR A 552 21.63 -17.63 5.96
CA TYR A 552 22.20 -16.28 5.98
C TYR A 552 21.73 -15.47 7.16
N LYS A 553 22.50 -14.47 7.53
CA LYS A 553 22.11 -13.40 8.44
C LYS A 553 22.57 -12.06 7.89
N LEU A 554 21.64 -11.14 7.74
CA LEU A 554 21.86 -9.74 7.52
C LEU A 554 21.90 -9.07 8.90
N THR A 555 22.97 -8.40 9.23
CA THR A 555 23.08 -7.61 10.46
C THR A 555 23.14 -6.14 10.11
N VAL A 556 22.23 -5.36 10.67
CA VAL A 556 22.16 -3.91 10.54
C VAL A 556 22.18 -3.32 11.93
N ASP A 557 23.22 -2.54 12.25
CA ASP A 557 23.44 -1.90 13.55
C ASP A 557 23.22 -2.84 14.75
N GLY A 558 23.71 -4.09 14.59
CA GLY A 558 23.63 -5.14 15.61
C GLY A 558 22.36 -5.96 15.63
N THR A 559 21.33 -5.59 14.87
CA THR A 559 20.09 -6.38 14.73
C THR A 559 20.24 -7.39 13.59
N GLU A 560 19.92 -8.67 13.87
CA GLU A 560 20.07 -9.78 12.92
C GLU A 560 18.73 -10.16 12.26
N TYR A 561 18.73 -10.24 10.94
CA TYR A 561 17.63 -10.74 10.09
C TYR A 561 18.10 -12.01 9.38
N LYS A 562 17.39 -13.13 9.59
CA LYS A 562 17.84 -14.46 9.18
C LYS A 562 16.95 -15.06 8.10
N GLY A 563 17.55 -15.88 7.25
CA GLY A 563 16.85 -16.64 6.23
C GLY A 563 17.72 -17.70 5.61
N GLN A 564 17.24 -18.29 4.53
CA GLN A 564 17.93 -19.34 3.80
C GLN A 564 17.84 -19.11 2.30
N PHE A 565 18.81 -19.61 1.57
CA PHE A 565 18.79 -19.75 0.11
C PHE A 565 19.36 -21.10 -0.30
N THR A 566 18.97 -21.58 -1.48
CA THR A 566 19.49 -22.83 -2.04
C THR A 566 20.10 -22.55 -3.41
N THR A 567 21.33 -22.97 -3.60
CA THR A 567 22.03 -22.84 -4.86
C THR A 567 21.45 -23.80 -5.91
N LYS A 568 21.64 -23.44 -7.19
CA LYS A 568 21.23 -24.28 -8.31
C LYS A 568 22.06 -25.56 -8.38
N THR A 569 21.49 -26.56 -9.05
CA THR A 569 22.19 -27.79 -9.39
C THR A 569 23.23 -27.55 -10.50
N ASP A 570 24.23 -28.40 -10.57
CA ASP A 570 25.13 -28.47 -11.72
C ASP A 570 24.34 -28.76 -12.99
N GLN A 571 24.84 -28.21 -14.08
CA GLN A 571 24.25 -28.44 -15.39
C GLN A 571 25.12 -29.30 -16.27
N ILE A 572 24.43 -30.04 -17.13
CA ILE A 572 25.08 -30.81 -18.22
C ILE A 572 24.95 -30.04 -19.53
N ILE A 573 25.86 -30.25 -20.45
CA ILE A 573 25.73 -29.83 -21.84
C ILE A 573 24.80 -30.87 -22.51
N PRO A 574 23.61 -30.50 -22.98
CA PRO A 574 22.68 -31.43 -23.58
C PRO A 574 23.32 -32.18 -24.76
N GLU A 575 23.22 -33.52 -24.76
CA GLU A 575 23.78 -34.40 -25.77
C GLU A 575 25.30 -34.26 -25.94
N GLY A 576 26.00 -33.76 -24.93
CA GLY A 576 27.46 -33.57 -24.96
C GLY A 576 28.24 -34.86 -25.02
N ASN A 577 27.65 -35.99 -24.70
CA ASN A 577 28.24 -37.32 -24.77
C ASN A 577 28.15 -38.00 -26.16
N MET A 578 27.59 -37.31 -27.15
CA MET A 578 27.47 -37.73 -28.56
C MET A 578 26.89 -39.15 -28.82
N GLU A 579 26.25 -39.77 -27.83
CA GLU A 579 25.68 -41.13 -27.92
C GLU A 579 24.40 -41.14 -28.79
N ASN A 580 23.70 -40.03 -28.95
CA ASN A 580 22.49 -39.95 -29.77
C ASN A 580 22.80 -39.78 -31.25
N THR A 581 22.80 -40.88 -32.00
CA THR A 581 23.10 -40.90 -33.45
C THR A 581 22.03 -40.20 -34.32
N ALA A 582 20.93 -39.81 -33.77
CA ALA A 582 19.86 -39.09 -34.48
C ALA A 582 20.00 -37.54 -34.36
N LEU A 583 21.06 -37.06 -33.74
CA LEU A 583 21.32 -35.62 -33.67
C LEU A 583 21.39 -34.97 -35.04
N PRO A 584 20.91 -33.75 -35.22
CA PRO A 584 20.91 -33.01 -36.47
C PRO A 584 22.32 -32.90 -37.10
N CYS A 585 23.37 -32.83 -36.30
CA CYS A 585 24.74 -32.76 -36.75
C CYS A 585 25.20 -34.02 -37.50
N PHE A 586 24.57 -35.18 -37.31
CA PHE A 586 24.86 -36.44 -37.99
C PHE A 586 23.97 -36.72 -39.21
N ILE A 587 23.13 -35.77 -39.61
CA ILE A 587 22.20 -35.91 -40.72
C ILE A 587 22.49 -34.90 -41.79
N LEU A 588 22.36 -35.31 -43.09
CA LEU A 588 22.47 -34.37 -44.20
C LEU A 588 21.37 -33.32 -44.12
N GLN A 589 21.79 -32.07 -43.92
CA GLN A 589 20.90 -30.91 -43.80
C GLN A 589 20.35 -30.49 -45.17
N ASN A 590 19.14 -30.01 -45.19
CA ASN A 590 18.58 -29.25 -46.32
C ASN A 590 18.04 -27.90 -45.77
N ALA A 591 17.74 -26.98 -46.66
CA ALA A 591 17.35 -25.61 -46.31
C ALA A 591 16.21 -25.47 -45.29
N SER A 592 15.46 -26.52 -45.02
CA SER A 592 14.29 -26.53 -44.15
C SER A 592 14.50 -27.17 -42.77
N LYS A 593 15.66 -27.75 -42.49
CA LYS A 593 15.94 -28.37 -41.17
C LYS A 593 16.74 -27.44 -40.29
N THR A 594 16.17 -27.07 -39.16
CA THR A 594 16.84 -26.32 -38.10
C THR A 594 17.19 -27.24 -36.95
N SER A 595 18.39 -27.08 -36.38
CA SER A 595 18.83 -27.80 -35.19
C SER A 595 18.53 -26.98 -33.95
N GLU A 596 17.97 -27.60 -32.92
CA GLU A 596 17.79 -26.96 -31.60
C GLU A 596 18.89 -27.34 -30.59
N THR A 597 19.86 -28.10 -31.00
CA THR A 597 21.04 -28.52 -30.23
C THR A 597 22.31 -28.44 -31.07
N TRP A 598 22.93 -29.57 -31.34
CA TRP A 598 24.14 -29.68 -32.13
C TRP A 598 23.86 -29.63 -33.63
N GLY A 599 24.54 -28.77 -34.33
CA GLY A 599 24.52 -28.65 -35.81
C GLY A 599 25.86 -28.93 -36.42
N SER A 600 25.85 -29.21 -37.70
CA SER A 600 27.04 -29.33 -38.54
C SER A 600 26.79 -28.81 -39.96
N GLY A 601 27.83 -28.60 -40.72
CA GLY A 601 27.73 -28.22 -42.12
C GLY A 601 27.39 -29.36 -43.11
N ASN A 602 26.92 -30.51 -42.62
CA ASN A 602 26.47 -31.62 -43.46
C ASN A 602 25.40 -31.14 -44.46
N ASN A 603 25.64 -31.30 -45.76
CA ASN A 603 24.79 -30.71 -46.79
C ASN A 603 24.79 -31.49 -48.11
N LYS A 604 23.88 -31.08 -48.99
CA LYS A 604 23.78 -31.56 -50.39
C LYS A 604 23.85 -30.38 -51.38
N VAL A 605 24.66 -29.35 -51.09
CA VAL A 605 24.73 -28.14 -51.90
C VAL A 605 25.22 -28.44 -53.32
N LEU A 606 26.35 -29.10 -53.46
CA LEU A 606 26.96 -29.50 -54.72
C LEU A 606 26.88 -31.03 -54.91
N SER A 607 27.13 -31.77 -53.85
CA SER A 607 27.03 -33.22 -53.72
C SER A 607 26.79 -33.56 -52.28
N GLU A 608 26.58 -34.82 -51.89
CA GLU A 608 26.57 -35.23 -50.50
C GLU A 608 27.91 -34.88 -49.84
N CYS A 609 27.82 -34.10 -48.78
CA CYS A 609 28.98 -33.59 -48.03
C CYS A 609 28.81 -33.90 -46.55
N TRP A 610 29.55 -34.87 -46.08
CA TRP A 610 29.47 -35.35 -44.68
C TRP A 610 30.65 -34.78 -43.90
N LEU A 611 30.43 -33.64 -43.23
CA LEU A 611 31.44 -32.92 -42.46
C LEU A 611 31.45 -33.37 -40.99
N CYS A 612 30.40 -34.02 -40.52
CA CYS A 612 30.27 -34.61 -39.21
C CYS A 612 29.49 -35.93 -39.30
N GLN A 613 30.03 -37.00 -38.76
CA GLN A 613 29.43 -38.32 -38.71
C GLN A 613 29.68 -38.96 -37.33
N THR A 614 28.90 -39.99 -36.98
CA THR A 614 29.19 -40.78 -35.79
C THR A 614 30.36 -41.72 -36.05
N ASP A 615 31.23 -41.94 -35.05
CA ASP A 615 32.21 -42.99 -34.97
C ASP A 615 32.25 -43.58 -33.57
N THR A 616 33.02 -44.66 -33.39
CA THR A 616 33.17 -45.34 -32.08
C THR A 616 34.65 -45.38 -31.73
N TYR A 617 34.95 -45.11 -30.47
CA TYR A 617 36.34 -45.14 -29.98
C TYR A 617 36.42 -45.85 -28.61
N THR A 618 37.62 -46.20 -28.22
CA THR A 618 37.92 -46.70 -26.87
C THR A 618 39.04 -45.85 -26.27
N PHE A 619 38.77 -45.28 -25.12
CA PHE A 619 39.73 -44.47 -24.37
C PHE A 619 39.55 -44.76 -22.88
N ASN A 620 40.65 -44.92 -22.14
CA ASN A 620 40.63 -45.29 -20.69
C ASN A 620 39.69 -46.47 -20.38
N ALA A 621 39.68 -47.52 -21.19
CA ALA A 621 38.87 -48.71 -21.09
C ALA A 621 37.33 -48.47 -21.25
N ILE A 622 36.91 -47.28 -21.64
CA ILE A 622 35.51 -46.93 -21.95
C ILE A 622 35.35 -46.90 -23.45
N THR A 623 34.37 -47.63 -23.97
CA THR A 623 33.96 -47.56 -25.38
C THR A 623 32.76 -46.67 -25.51
N SER A 624 32.81 -45.65 -26.34
CA SER A 624 31.79 -44.64 -26.53
C SER A 624 31.67 -44.23 -28.00
N LYS A 625 30.56 -43.60 -28.36
CA LYS A 625 30.42 -42.95 -29.65
C LYS A 625 31.02 -41.53 -29.58
N CYS A 626 31.42 -41.00 -30.70
CA CYS A 626 31.95 -39.66 -30.83
C CYS A 626 31.46 -38.99 -32.11
N ALA A 627 31.61 -37.71 -32.19
CA ALA A 627 31.48 -36.96 -33.44
C ALA A 627 32.82 -36.95 -34.17
N LYS A 628 32.83 -37.52 -35.37
CA LYS A 628 33.97 -37.49 -36.30
C LYS A 628 33.76 -36.36 -37.28
N LEU A 629 34.61 -35.37 -37.22
CA LEU A 629 34.62 -34.23 -38.12
C LEU A 629 35.63 -34.48 -39.20
N THR A 630 35.24 -34.38 -40.47
CA THR A 630 36.09 -34.67 -41.60
C THR A 630 36.03 -33.53 -42.62
N THR A 631 37.16 -32.93 -42.94
CA THR A 631 37.22 -31.96 -44.01
C THR A 631 37.07 -32.64 -45.34
N GLN A 632 36.28 -32.07 -46.22
CA GLN A 632 36.01 -32.58 -47.56
C GLN A 632 36.24 -31.53 -48.63
N THR A 633 36.31 -31.99 -49.87
CA THR A 633 36.35 -31.10 -51.04
C THR A 633 35.10 -31.29 -51.88
N GLN A 634 34.51 -30.18 -52.30
CA GLN A 634 33.32 -30.13 -53.13
C GLN A 634 33.67 -29.62 -54.52
N SER A 635 33.24 -30.37 -55.57
CA SER A 635 33.54 -30.01 -56.97
C SER A 635 32.55 -28.91 -57.42
N THR A 636 33.07 -27.80 -57.89
CA THR A 636 32.37 -26.78 -58.66
C THR A 636 32.62 -26.95 -60.15
N ILE A 637 32.16 -26.06 -61.02
CA ILE A 637 32.36 -26.16 -62.50
C ILE A 637 33.80 -26.13 -62.86
N ARG A 638 34.70 -25.44 -62.13
CA ARG A 638 36.11 -25.24 -62.49
C ARG A 638 37.12 -25.72 -61.47
N LYS A 639 36.79 -25.63 -60.20
CA LYS A 639 37.67 -25.93 -59.07
C LYS A 639 36.97 -26.81 -58.03
N LYS A 640 37.84 -27.49 -57.26
CA LYS A 640 37.32 -27.99 -55.95
C LYS A 640 37.43 -26.91 -54.87
N VAL A 641 36.51 -26.83 -54.02
CA VAL A 641 36.50 -25.94 -52.81
C VAL A 641 36.52 -26.80 -51.59
N LEU A 642 37.13 -26.25 -50.50
CA LEU A 642 37.24 -26.92 -49.23
C LEU A 642 35.93 -26.69 -48.44
N ALA A 643 35.46 -27.76 -47.84
CA ALA A 643 34.39 -27.73 -46.85
C ALA A 643 34.95 -28.32 -45.53
N ALA A 644 35.16 -27.48 -44.55
CA ALA A 644 35.76 -27.85 -43.27
C ALA A 644 34.83 -28.73 -42.45
N GLY A 645 35.35 -29.85 -41.89
CA GLY A 645 34.64 -30.65 -40.92
C GLY A 645 34.36 -29.82 -39.71
N ASN A 646 33.11 -29.79 -39.25
CA ASN A 646 32.68 -28.93 -38.15
C ASN A 646 31.50 -29.52 -37.34
N LEU A 647 31.45 -29.12 -36.10
CA LEU A 647 30.38 -29.38 -35.14
C LEU A 647 30.19 -28.13 -34.29
N PHE A 648 28.99 -27.68 -34.13
CA PHE A 648 28.72 -26.49 -33.30
C PHE A 648 27.37 -26.54 -32.61
N TYR A 649 27.27 -25.86 -31.49
CA TYR A 649 26.03 -25.67 -30.76
C TYR A 649 25.26 -24.51 -31.42
N GLY A 650 24.32 -24.83 -32.31
CA GLY A 650 23.66 -23.88 -33.21
C GLY A 650 22.92 -24.54 -34.36
N GLN A 651 22.68 -23.77 -35.41
CA GLN A 651 21.90 -24.20 -36.57
C GLN A 651 22.70 -24.01 -37.87
N PHE A 652 22.53 -24.90 -38.81
CA PHE A 652 23.03 -24.75 -40.18
C PHE A 652 21.88 -24.57 -41.15
N ALA A 653 22.03 -23.69 -42.15
CA ALA A 653 21.13 -23.56 -43.27
C ALA A 653 21.89 -23.47 -44.57
N GLN A 654 21.49 -24.24 -45.56
CA GLN A 654 22.05 -24.15 -46.89
C GLN A 654 21.71 -22.78 -47.53
N ASN A 655 22.69 -22.10 -48.12
CA ASN A 655 22.51 -20.78 -48.71
C ASN A 655 23.23 -20.70 -50.08
N GLY A 656 22.49 -21.05 -51.16
CA GLY A 656 23.01 -21.08 -52.52
C GLY A 656 24.15 -22.08 -52.65
N THR A 657 25.34 -21.62 -53.07
CA THR A 657 26.58 -22.40 -53.21
C THR A 657 27.41 -22.44 -51.93
N GLY A 658 26.81 -22.26 -50.79
CA GLY A 658 27.45 -22.27 -49.48
C GLY A 658 26.43 -22.50 -48.38
N GLY A 659 26.71 -21.97 -47.19
CA GLY A 659 25.86 -22.12 -46.04
C GLY A 659 25.94 -20.99 -45.03
N ASP A 660 24.94 -20.94 -44.20
CA ASP A 660 24.85 -20.08 -43.03
C ASP A 660 25.05 -20.94 -41.78
N VAL A 661 26.09 -20.66 -41.03
CA VAL A 661 26.26 -21.16 -39.66
C VAL A 661 25.64 -20.13 -38.70
N ARG A 662 24.64 -20.55 -37.94
CA ARG A 662 23.94 -19.70 -36.96
C ARG A 662 24.35 -20.16 -35.59
N PHE A 663 25.28 -19.45 -34.98
CA PHE A 663 25.89 -19.82 -33.71
C PHE A 663 24.98 -19.55 -32.54
N GLY A 664 25.01 -20.48 -31.60
CA GLY A 664 24.45 -20.36 -30.26
C GLY A 664 23.06 -20.94 -30.06
N GLN A 665 22.83 -21.32 -28.86
CA GLN A 665 21.53 -21.83 -28.36
C GLN A 665 21.20 -21.15 -27.03
N LYS A 666 19.90 -21.16 -26.66
CA LYS A 666 19.50 -20.85 -25.31
C LYS A 666 20.05 -21.90 -24.36
N TYR A 667 20.60 -21.47 -23.26
CA TYR A 667 21.13 -22.37 -22.23
C TYR A 667 20.80 -21.85 -20.85
N PRO A 668 20.10 -22.62 -20.01
CA PRO A 668 19.65 -22.15 -18.71
C PRO A 668 20.79 -22.18 -17.69
N TRP A 669 21.72 -21.25 -17.78
CA TRP A 669 22.88 -21.16 -16.91
C TRP A 669 22.50 -21.15 -15.42
N THR A 670 23.09 -22.05 -14.64
CA THR A 670 22.97 -22.12 -13.19
C THR A 670 24.29 -21.92 -12.45
N ALA A 671 25.42 -21.89 -13.24
CA ALA A 671 26.73 -21.66 -12.68
C ALA A 671 27.64 -21.00 -13.70
N ARG A 672 28.79 -20.53 -13.26
CA ARG A 672 29.92 -20.14 -14.11
C ARG A 672 30.99 -21.22 -14.00
N PRO A 673 31.16 -22.09 -14.98
CA PRO A 673 32.21 -23.10 -14.95
C PRO A 673 33.58 -22.46 -15.14
N LYS A 674 34.62 -23.05 -14.54
CA LYS A 674 36.00 -22.61 -14.76
C LYS A 674 36.53 -23.05 -16.13
N ALA A 675 36.05 -24.17 -16.68
CA ALA A 675 36.49 -24.72 -17.94
C ALA A 675 35.41 -25.53 -18.68
N LEU A 676 35.54 -25.66 -19.99
CA LEU A 676 34.93 -26.72 -20.78
C LEU A 676 35.90 -27.90 -20.86
N GLN A 677 35.47 -29.08 -20.46
CA GLN A 677 36.20 -30.32 -20.63
C GLN A 677 35.58 -31.14 -21.76
N LEU A 678 36.40 -31.79 -22.57
CA LEU A 678 35.98 -32.73 -23.60
C LEU A 678 37.09 -33.76 -23.90
N THR A 679 36.69 -34.86 -24.51
CA THR A 679 37.61 -35.86 -25.04
C THR A 679 37.82 -35.60 -26.56
N TYR A 680 39.07 -35.56 -27.04
CA TYR A 680 39.31 -35.35 -28.45
C TYR A 680 40.51 -36.13 -28.98
N LYS A 681 40.54 -36.31 -30.29
CA LYS A 681 41.68 -36.76 -31.11
C LYS A 681 41.65 -35.98 -32.41
N ALA A 682 42.82 -35.60 -32.94
CA ALA A 682 42.91 -34.86 -34.21
C ALA A 682 44.13 -35.23 -35.06
N SER A 683 43.98 -35.12 -36.35
CA SER A 683 45.05 -35.13 -37.34
C SER A 683 44.92 -33.88 -38.18
N VAL A 684 45.95 -33.02 -38.14
CA VAL A 684 46.00 -31.71 -38.82
C VAL A 684 47.24 -31.66 -39.74
N GLY A 685 46.97 -31.42 -40.97
CA GLY A 685 47.99 -31.43 -42.00
C GLY A 685 48.53 -30.05 -42.44
N THR A 686 48.99 -29.97 -43.63
CA THR A 686 49.52 -28.76 -44.29
C THR A 686 48.43 -28.21 -45.23
N VAL A 687 48.30 -26.91 -45.33
CA VAL A 687 47.33 -26.22 -46.21
C VAL A 687 47.58 -26.59 -47.64
N ASN A 688 46.56 -27.23 -48.24
CA ASN A 688 46.63 -27.65 -49.67
C ASN A 688 45.44 -27.05 -50.47
N TYR A 689 44.56 -26.32 -49.82
CA TYR A 689 43.44 -25.55 -50.41
C TYR A 689 43.52 -24.07 -50.06
N VAL A 690 43.71 -23.27 -51.15
CA VAL A 690 43.69 -21.82 -51.09
C VAL A 690 42.70 -21.27 -52.12
N ASN A 691 42.08 -20.12 -51.85
CA ASN A 691 41.14 -19.50 -52.77
C ASN A 691 41.35 -17.97 -52.85
N SER A 692 40.29 -17.21 -53.19
CA SER A 692 40.37 -15.75 -53.31
C SER A 692 40.63 -15.02 -51.98
N ILE A 693 40.35 -15.69 -50.84
CA ILE A 693 40.64 -15.18 -49.51
C ILE A 693 41.62 -16.13 -48.84
N GLN A 694 42.93 -15.78 -48.89
CA GLN A 694 43.94 -16.61 -48.30
C GLN A 694 44.30 -16.18 -46.89
N LYS A 695 43.86 -16.94 -45.87
CA LYS A 695 44.24 -16.73 -44.50
C LYS A 695 45.55 -17.37 -44.09
N ILE A 696 45.81 -18.57 -44.62
CA ILE A 696 47.04 -19.28 -44.47
C ILE A 696 47.56 -19.63 -45.92
N ALA A 697 48.82 -19.38 -46.17
CA ALA A 697 49.41 -19.69 -47.46
C ALA A 697 49.49 -21.21 -47.72
N ALA A 698 49.47 -21.63 -48.98
CA ALA A 698 49.66 -23.02 -49.33
C ALA A 698 51.01 -23.54 -48.77
N SER A 699 51.05 -24.81 -48.41
CA SER A 699 52.19 -25.50 -47.82
C SER A 699 52.64 -25.01 -46.42
N GLN A 700 51.87 -24.14 -45.80
CA GLN A 700 52.03 -23.78 -44.39
C GLN A 700 51.25 -24.72 -43.50
N PRO A 701 51.67 -24.90 -42.23
CA PRO A 701 50.88 -25.64 -41.21
C PRO A 701 49.43 -25.11 -41.08
N ASP A 702 48.46 -26.02 -41.10
CA ASP A 702 47.06 -25.69 -40.79
C ASP A 702 46.82 -25.77 -39.31
N TYR A 703 45.63 -25.35 -38.90
CA TYR A 703 45.18 -25.42 -37.54
C TYR A 703 43.73 -25.93 -37.51
N ALA A 704 43.41 -26.76 -36.50
CA ALA A 704 42.04 -27.00 -36.06
C ALA A 704 41.74 -26.18 -34.81
N ARG A 705 40.49 -25.97 -34.50
CA ARG A 705 40.09 -25.12 -33.36
C ARG A 705 38.88 -25.64 -32.64
N ILE A 706 38.89 -25.54 -31.32
CA ILE A 706 37.74 -25.74 -30.44
C ILE A 706 37.59 -24.47 -29.62
N PHE A 707 36.35 -23.92 -29.55
CA PHE A 707 36.09 -22.78 -28.67
C PHE A 707 34.72 -22.85 -28.02
N ILE A 708 34.59 -22.15 -26.90
CA ILE A 708 33.36 -21.95 -26.12
C ILE A 708 33.21 -20.45 -25.94
N ALA A 709 31.95 -19.95 -26.06
CA ALA A 709 31.60 -18.62 -25.62
C ALA A 709 30.30 -18.64 -24.80
N ILE A 710 30.34 -17.97 -23.68
CA ILE A 710 29.16 -17.62 -22.88
C ILE A 710 28.75 -16.22 -23.32
N VAL A 711 27.55 -16.08 -23.83
CA VAL A 711 27.05 -14.84 -24.45
C VAL A 711 25.69 -14.44 -23.90
N ASP A 712 25.29 -13.21 -24.11
CA ASP A 712 23.94 -12.71 -23.88
C ASP A 712 23.45 -12.00 -25.15
N TRP A 713 22.94 -12.79 -26.09
CA TRP A 713 22.57 -12.32 -27.43
C TRP A 713 21.07 -12.43 -27.64
N ASN A 714 20.45 -11.40 -28.19
CA ASN A 714 19.03 -11.37 -28.54
C ASN A 714 18.68 -12.24 -29.78
N SER A 715 19.69 -12.65 -30.57
CA SER A 715 19.55 -13.53 -31.73
C SER A 715 20.85 -14.33 -31.99
N ARG A 716 20.76 -15.39 -32.80
CA ARG A 716 21.95 -16.14 -33.21
C ARG A 716 22.84 -15.30 -34.10
N HIS A 717 24.13 -15.35 -33.89
CA HIS A 717 25.11 -14.77 -34.80
C HIS A 717 25.25 -15.64 -36.04
N THR A 718 25.14 -15.06 -37.24
CA THR A 718 25.17 -15.78 -38.51
C THR A 718 26.46 -15.50 -39.28
N VAL A 719 27.21 -16.55 -39.60
CA VAL A 719 28.36 -16.51 -40.53
C VAL A 719 27.92 -17.17 -41.83
N THR A 720 27.96 -16.41 -42.92
CA THR A 720 27.63 -16.90 -44.24
C THR A 720 28.91 -17.10 -45.03
N SER A 721 29.16 -18.31 -45.55
CA SER A 721 30.27 -18.64 -46.43
C SER A 721 29.73 -19.20 -47.75
N LYS A 722 30.14 -18.62 -48.87
CA LYS A 722 29.70 -18.98 -50.21
C LYS A 722 30.84 -18.98 -51.22
N THR A 723 30.68 -19.81 -52.25
CA THR A 723 31.53 -19.73 -53.43
C THR A 723 30.74 -19.35 -54.66
N ASN A 724 31.33 -18.82 -55.69
CA ASN A 724 30.67 -18.72 -56.99
C ASN A 724 30.61 -20.12 -57.69
N LEU A 725 29.80 -20.27 -58.73
CA LEU A 725 29.59 -21.55 -59.41
C LEU A 725 30.86 -22.15 -59.98
N THR A 726 31.87 -21.37 -60.24
CA THR A 726 33.16 -21.82 -60.73
C THR A 726 34.17 -22.18 -59.64
N GLY A 727 33.88 -21.93 -58.37
CA GLY A 727 34.79 -22.17 -57.24
C GLY A 727 35.99 -21.20 -57.18
N THR A 728 35.93 -20.11 -57.95
CA THR A 728 37.08 -19.16 -58.04
C THR A 728 37.02 -18.00 -57.06
N THR A 729 35.81 -17.65 -56.54
CA THR A 729 35.60 -16.55 -55.60
C THR A 729 34.86 -17.06 -54.43
N VAL A 730 35.39 -16.79 -53.25
CA VAL A 730 34.74 -17.04 -51.95
C VAL A 730 34.35 -15.71 -51.38
N THR A 731 33.15 -15.67 -50.83
CA THR A 731 32.62 -14.53 -50.07
C THR A 731 32.25 -15.01 -48.67
N VAL A 732 32.66 -14.23 -47.64
CA VAL A 732 32.35 -14.48 -46.25
C VAL A 732 31.72 -13.22 -45.67
N SER A 733 30.60 -13.34 -45.00
CA SER A 733 29.97 -12.24 -44.24
C SER A 733 29.65 -12.69 -42.85
N GLY A 734 29.66 -11.75 -41.90
CA GLY A 734 29.44 -12.05 -40.48
C GLY A 734 30.59 -12.82 -39.82
N ALA A 735 31.76 -12.89 -40.47
CA ALA A 735 32.91 -13.54 -39.84
C ALA A 735 33.22 -12.90 -38.50
N TRP A 736 33.28 -13.72 -37.46
CA TRP A 736 33.49 -13.30 -36.11
C TRP A 736 34.54 -14.14 -35.40
N ASP A 737 35.45 -13.47 -34.71
CA ASP A 737 36.45 -14.10 -33.87
C ASP A 737 36.34 -13.59 -32.45
N PRO A 738 35.87 -14.45 -31.49
CA PRO A 738 35.75 -14.06 -30.11
C PRO A 738 37.03 -13.58 -29.44
N GLU A 739 38.21 -13.99 -29.96
CA GLU A 739 39.50 -13.59 -29.41
C GLU A 739 39.81 -12.11 -29.60
N THR A 740 39.17 -11.45 -30.54
CA THR A 740 39.33 -10.01 -30.75
C THR A 740 38.53 -9.22 -29.72
N ALA A 741 37.72 -9.90 -28.92
CA ALA A 741 36.85 -9.33 -27.92
C ALA A 741 35.84 -8.31 -28.46
N THR A 742 35.58 -8.31 -29.74
CA THR A 742 34.58 -7.48 -30.37
C THR A 742 33.22 -8.16 -30.20
N ASN A 743 32.32 -7.52 -29.51
CA ASN A 743 30.93 -7.97 -29.42
C ASN A 743 30.29 -7.85 -30.81
N PRO A 744 29.67 -8.92 -31.34
CA PRO A 744 28.80 -8.79 -32.50
C PRO A 744 27.55 -7.97 -32.16
N GLY A 745 26.83 -7.52 -33.16
CA GLY A 745 25.65 -6.67 -32.99
C GLY A 745 24.49 -7.33 -32.22
N GLU A 746 24.58 -8.64 -31.99
CA GLU A 746 23.57 -9.42 -31.27
C GLU A 746 23.61 -9.24 -29.76
N GLY A 747 24.72 -8.81 -29.17
CA GLY A 747 24.83 -8.58 -27.73
C GLY A 747 26.23 -8.79 -27.15
N GLU A 748 26.30 -9.07 -25.84
CA GLU A 748 27.53 -9.14 -25.06
C GLU A 748 28.14 -10.54 -25.07
N ILE A 749 29.51 -10.60 -25.04
CA ILE A 749 30.29 -11.81 -24.73
C ILE A 749 30.68 -11.72 -23.25
N ILE A 750 30.18 -12.65 -22.44
CA ILE A 750 30.43 -12.73 -21.01
C ILE A 750 31.70 -13.47 -20.68
N GLY A 751 31.94 -14.59 -21.40
CA GLY A 751 33.10 -15.43 -21.22
C GLY A 751 33.48 -16.15 -22.49
N TYR A 752 34.78 -16.52 -22.63
CA TYR A 752 35.30 -17.15 -23.79
C TYR A 752 36.49 -18.06 -23.45
N GLY A 753 36.57 -19.20 -24.11
CA GLY A 753 37.70 -20.12 -24.07
C GLY A 753 37.99 -20.72 -25.42
N SER A 754 39.25 -20.91 -25.77
CA SER A 754 39.66 -21.46 -27.06
C SER A 754 40.89 -22.34 -26.95
N PHE A 755 40.96 -23.34 -27.80
CA PHE A 755 42.11 -24.22 -27.97
C PHE A 755 42.41 -24.41 -29.45
N TRP A 756 43.65 -24.08 -29.82
CA TRP A 756 44.16 -24.22 -31.15
C TRP A 756 44.98 -25.50 -31.28
N ILE A 757 44.58 -26.39 -32.17
CA ILE A 757 45.26 -27.66 -32.46
C ILE A 757 46.18 -27.39 -33.64
N LYS A 758 47.49 -27.51 -33.39
CA LYS A 758 48.52 -27.28 -34.38
C LYS A 758 48.69 -28.52 -35.29
N GLN A 759 49.37 -28.33 -36.41
CA GLN A 759 49.78 -29.43 -37.34
C GLN A 759 50.38 -30.59 -36.54
N GLY A 760 49.93 -31.80 -36.86
CA GLY A 760 50.38 -33.05 -36.28
C GLY A 760 49.21 -33.98 -35.97
N GLU A 761 49.51 -35.12 -35.38
CA GLU A 761 48.56 -36.10 -34.91
C GLU A 761 48.55 -36.13 -33.39
N THR A 762 47.39 -36.25 -32.81
CA THR A 762 47.23 -36.47 -31.36
C THR A 762 46.65 -37.87 -31.14
N ASP A 763 46.98 -38.47 -30.00
CA ASP A 763 46.20 -39.58 -29.46
C ASP A 763 44.93 -39.05 -28.79
N TRP A 764 44.03 -39.98 -28.38
CA TRP A 764 42.87 -39.63 -27.55
C TRP A 764 43.33 -39.04 -26.23
N GLN A 765 42.78 -37.88 -25.89
CA GLN A 765 43.13 -37.19 -24.65
C GLN A 765 41.95 -36.36 -24.15
N THR A 766 41.96 -36.10 -22.86
CA THR A 766 41.04 -35.18 -22.21
C THR A 766 41.62 -33.78 -22.30
N LEU A 767 40.82 -32.83 -22.74
CA LEU A 767 41.16 -31.41 -22.86
C LEU A 767 40.31 -30.58 -21.94
N GLU A 768 40.92 -29.69 -21.16
CA GLU A 768 40.24 -28.65 -20.45
C GLU A 768 40.54 -27.28 -21.07
N ILE A 769 39.51 -26.58 -21.51
CA ILE A 769 39.60 -25.24 -22.06
C ILE A 769 39.17 -24.23 -21.00
N PRO A 770 40.07 -23.49 -20.37
CA PRO A 770 39.75 -22.49 -19.38
C PRO A 770 38.84 -21.40 -19.97
N ILE A 771 37.84 -20.96 -19.20
CA ILE A 771 36.98 -19.87 -19.61
C ILE A 771 37.52 -18.57 -19.04
N ASN A 772 37.75 -17.60 -19.90
CA ASN A 772 38.18 -16.26 -19.60
C ASN A 772 36.91 -15.38 -19.54
N PHE A 773 36.61 -14.85 -18.37
CA PHE A 773 35.43 -14.00 -18.19
C PHE A 773 35.78 -12.53 -18.34
N TYR A 774 35.08 -11.84 -19.21
CA TYR A 774 35.16 -10.39 -19.40
C TYR A 774 34.29 -9.64 -18.39
N ASN A 775 33.25 -10.30 -17.87
CA ASN A 775 32.29 -9.74 -16.95
C ASN A 775 32.05 -10.73 -15.79
N LYS A 776 32.30 -10.28 -14.57
CA LYS A 776 32.09 -11.07 -13.34
C LYS A 776 30.67 -11.07 -12.82
N LYS A 777 29.81 -10.17 -13.33
CA LYS A 777 28.49 -9.88 -12.76
C LYS A 777 27.33 -10.35 -13.63
N ASN A 778 27.41 -10.14 -14.95
CA ASN A 778 26.28 -10.35 -15.84
C ASN A 778 25.97 -11.83 -16.02
N LYS A 779 24.69 -12.15 -15.98
CA LYS A 779 24.13 -13.45 -16.31
C LYS A 779 23.29 -13.31 -17.57
N PRO A 780 23.38 -14.27 -18.53
CA PRO A 780 22.52 -14.25 -19.70
C PRO A 780 21.04 -14.24 -19.34
N GLN A 781 20.24 -13.50 -20.08
CA GLN A 781 18.79 -13.54 -19.95
C GLN A 781 18.27 -14.92 -20.38
N ALA A 782 17.23 -15.43 -19.72
CA ALA A 782 16.72 -16.79 -19.94
C ALA A 782 16.22 -17.03 -21.37
N GLU A 783 15.70 -16.00 -22.02
CA GLU A 783 15.20 -16.05 -23.40
C GLU A 783 16.27 -15.84 -24.46
N ASN A 784 17.45 -15.39 -24.08
CA ASN A 784 18.52 -15.06 -24.99
C ASN A 784 19.36 -16.27 -25.38
N ILE A 785 20.09 -16.15 -26.52
CA ILE A 785 21.13 -17.07 -26.90
C ILE A 785 22.29 -16.89 -25.94
N SER A 786 22.77 -17.97 -25.33
CA SER A 786 23.65 -17.83 -24.18
C SER A 786 24.84 -18.80 -24.18
N LEU A 787 24.84 -19.80 -25.06
CA LEU A 787 25.95 -20.77 -25.19
C LEU A 787 26.31 -20.98 -26.66
N VAL A 788 27.58 -20.81 -26.95
CA VAL A 788 28.22 -21.18 -28.24
C VAL A 788 29.31 -22.17 -27.94
N ILE A 789 29.33 -23.33 -28.61
CA ILE A 789 30.44 -24.25 -28.66
C ILE A 789 30.71 -24.51 -30.16
N SER A 790 31.95 -24.51 -30.55
CA SER A 790 32.32 -24.79 -31.94
C SER A 790 33.62 -25.60 -32.01
N CYS A 791 33.61 -26.67 -32.83
CA CYS A 791 34.73 -27.50 -33.16
C CYS A 791 34.91 -27.50 -34.69
N THR A 792 36.08 -27.20 -35.20
CA THR A 792 36.35 -27.21 -36.64
C THR A 792 37.73 -27.79 -36.96
N CYS A 793 37.78 -28.65 -37.99
CA CYS A 793 39.03 -29.23 -38.49
C CYS A 793 39.97 -28.19 -39.11
N ASN A 794 39.42 -27.06 -39.58
CA ASN A 794 40.22 -26.01 -40.21
C ASN A 794 39.78 -24.67 -39.59
N ALA A 795 40.67 -24.01 -38.88
CA ALA A 795 40.35 -22.77 -38.16
C ALA A 795 39.84 -21.65 -39.09
N TYR A 796 40.24 -21.70 -40.36
CA TYR A 796 39.78 -20.77 -41.37
C TYR A 796 38.84 -21.42 -42.41
N GLY A 797 38.08 -22.41 -41.98
CA GLY A 797 37.12 -23.15 -42.80
C GLY A 797 36.05 -22.28 -43.45
N ASP A 798 35.59 -21.23 -42.78
CA ASP A 798 34.63 -20.26 -43.34
C ASP A 798 35.18 -19.56 -44.59
N TYR A 799 36.48 -19.46 -44.70
CA TYR A 799 37.17 -18.89 -45.86
C TYR A 799 37.54 -19.95 -46.92
N MET A 800 37.07 -21.19 -46.73
CA MET A 800 37.39 -22.35 -47.59
C MET A 800 38.91 -22.50 -47.79
N ASN A 801 39.71 -22.25 -46.74
CA ASN A 801 41.14 -22.26 -46.71
C ASN A 801 41.67 -23.23 -45.67
N GLY A 802 42.51 -24.18 -46.03
CA GLY A 802 43.02 -25.19 -45.10
C GLY A 802 43.54 -26.48 -45.79
N CYS A 803 43.70 -27.55 -45.00
CA CYS A 803 44.04 -28.89 -45.40
C CYS A 803 42.82 -29.79 -45.58
N SER A 804 42.68 -30.44 -46.72
CA SER A 804 41.58 -31.33 -47.06
C SER A 804 41.58 -32.64 -46.27
N ASP A 805 42.68 -32.98 -45.64
CA ASP A 805 42.85 -34.27 -44.96
C ASP A 805 42.70 -34.17 -43.44
N ASN A 806 42.37 -33.00 -42.99
CA ASN A 806 42.14 -32.76 -41.54
C ASN A 806 40.92 -33.53 -41.02
N VAL A 807 41.14 -34.20 -39.88
CA VAL A 807 40.13 -34.97 -39.17
C VAL A 807 40.19 -34.63 -37.69
N MET A 808 39.06 -34.51 -37.05
CA MET A 808 38.93 -34.35 -35.60
C MET A 808 37.82 -35.24 -35.05
N TYR A 809 38.06 -35.80 -33.92
CA TYR A 809 37.06 -36.56 -33.15
C TYR A 809 36.82 -35.83 -31.83
N VAL A 810 35.59 -35.65 -31.44
CA VAL A 810 35.21 -34.98 -30.19
C VAL A 810 34.07 -35.70 -29.50
N ASP A 811 34.10 -35.72 -28.16
CA ASP A 811 33.11 -36.37 -27.32
C ASP A 811 33.17 -35.85 -25.88
N ASP A 812 32.18 -36.21 -25.06
CA ASP A 812 32.12 -36.06 -23.60
C ASP A 812 32.32 -34.58 -23.15
N PHE A 813 31.54 -33.69 -23.78
CA PHE A 813 31.54 -32.27 -23.42
C PHE A 813 30.87 -32.10 -22.07
N LYS A 814 31.58 -31.50 -21.11
CA LYS A 814 31.08 -31.24 -19.76
C LYS A 814 31.70 -30.00 -19.14
N TRP A 815 31.04 -29.46 -18.14
CA TRP A 815 31.60 -28.35 -17.38
C TRP A 815 32.55 -28.81 -16.28
N VAL A 816 33.53 -27.99 -15.99
CA VAL A 816 34.41 -28.11 -14.82
C VAL A 816 34.17 -26.88 -13.93
N TYR A 817 33.85 -27.13 -12.68
CA TYR A 817 33.56 -26.09 -11.70
C TYR A 817 34.68 -25.90 -10.69
#